data_54b1c10652e8e5b9eef293ad27674db5
#
_entry.id   54b1c10652e8e5b9eef293ad27674db5
#
_cell.length_a   1.000
_cell.length_b   1.000
_cell.length_c   1.000
_cell.angle_alpha   90.00
_cell.angle_beta   90.00
_cell.angle_gamma   90.00
#
_symmetry.space_group_name_H-M   'P 1'
#
loop_
_entity.id
_entity.type
_entity.pdbx_description
1 polymer ?
#
loop_
_entity_poly.entity_id
_entity_poly.type
_entity_poly.pdbx_seq_one_letter_code
_entity_poly.pdbx_strand_id
1 'polypeptide(L)'
;MSIWEKLGFGGYKGFSHESDQLLRSAVELAGNLGCEKADTGHLLLAILQQDHGAAARFLEGKQIREPEVRRQLAESRRAPALHLDRYALAPDLKRTMDYAIIGAQNAHLNRAEPEHLLCAMLEDDGCTAGILLASMGVQLTDAVRECRQLSGQFVLPYQMRTTVSAPRGSRASDKYCRDLTRRAAERELDPVFCREAELDRMVEILCRRQKNNPCLVGEPGVGKTALAEGLAQRIATDRVPRALKGCRLLALDMASLVAGTKYRGDFEERFKNLLEELVRDGSSILFVDEFHTIVGAGAAEGAIDAASILKPVLARGEIQIIGATTTEEFRTHIQKDAALERRFGKVQVEEPTPAQALDILNGLAPRYEHYHNVCLPPEALQAAVELSVRYLPGRFLPDKAIDLVDEACAAARIRAEQAKQSKPTLMPDDIAHVVAQASGVPVERVGEQERERLDKLEERLNAEIVGQSRAVAAVAGAIRRSRTGLGEPGRPMGAMLFLGPTGVGKTALARALAVSWFGSEKALLKFDMSEYQEQHTAARLLGAPPGYLGHDEGGQLTEAVRRRPYSVVLFDEIEKAHPDIQNILLQILEDGQLTDAMGRKADFRNTIVLLTSNLGARFLAGQSTPLGFAAGSEAVFEKQSAQAIEEAKKWFRPELAGRLDEMIVFRPLADDSLCAIAEKMLCQLEQRAARSGYQLHHTPRVGQALAAKARSAYGARELRRAVDRAVEQALADQIASGTACVGQHWTADCSADGAIVLREDETATL
;
A
#
# COMPACT_ATOMS: atom_id res chain seq x y z
N MET A 1 58.93 12.79 5.14
CA MET A 1 58.48 14.19 5.28
C MET A 1 58.23 14.75 3.88
N SER A 2 56.97 14.93 3.54
CA SER A 2 56.59 15.48 2.22
C SER A 2 56.85 16.99 2.18
N ILE A 3 57.07 17.54 0.98
CA ILE A 3 57.29 18.97 0.75
C ILE A 3 56.16 19.85 1.33
N TRP A 4 54.97 19.30 1.51
CA TRP A 4 53.78 19.95 2.08
C TRP A 4 53.85 20.12 3.62
N GLU A 5 54.58 19.27 4.34
CA GLU A 5 54.81 19.41 5.79
C GLU A 5 55.79 20.55 6.13
N LYS A 6 56.71 20.89 5.20
CA LYS A 6 57.64 22.02 5.39
C LYS A 6 57.02 23.40 5.13
N LEU A 7 55.83 23.46 4.54
CA LEU A 7 55.12 24.70 4.19
C LEU A 7 54.01 25.12 5.17
N GLY A 8 53.90 24.47 6.34
CA GLY A 8 52.92 24.86 7.37
C GLY A 8 51.45 24.54 7.07
N PHE A 9 51.16 23.74 6.03
CA PHE A 9 49.78 23.38 5.62
C PHE A 9 49.25 22.09 6.27
N GLY A 10 49.82 21.64 7.40
CA GLY A 10 49.56 20.36 8.04
C GLY A 10 48.68 20.39 9.29
N GLY A 11 47.88 21.42 9.54
CA GLY A 11 47.02 21.53 10.72
C GLY A 11 45.70 20.77 10.61
N TYR A 12 45.00 20.58 11.74
CA TYR A 12 43.63 20.06 11.78
C TYR A 12 42.69 21.09 11.14
N LYS A 13 41.93 20.68 10.12
CA LYS A 13 41.02 21.59 9.40
C LYS A 13 39.89 22.10 10.31
N GLY A 14 39.62 23.39 10.25
CA GLY A 14 38.50 24.02 11.01
C GLY A 14 38.92 24.59 12.36
N PHE A 15 40.21 24.46 12.79
CA PHE A 15 40.76 24.97 14.06
C PHE A 15 41.65 26.19 13.86
N SER A 16 41.73 27.02 14.90
CA SER A 16 42.70 28.11 14.97
C SER A 16 44.11 27.54 15.16
N HIS A 17 45.14 28.39 15.05
CA HIS A 17 46.52 27.97 15.24
C HIS A 17 46.76 27.49 16.67
N GLU A 18 46.16 28.13 17.65
CA GLU A 18 46.25 27.77 19.06
C GLU A 18 45.56 26.43 19.36
N SER A 19 44.34 26.22 18.83
CA SER A 19 43.63 24.94 18.96
C SER A 19 44.37 23.77 18.29
N ASP A 20 45.00 24.03 17.13
CA ASP A 20 45.82 23.00 16.44
C ASP A 20 47.05 22.63 17.27
N GLN A 21 47.70 23.60 17.90
CA GLN A 21 48.83 23.34 18.82
C GLN A 21 48.37 22.50 20.02
N LEU A 22 47.24 22.84 20.66
CA LEU A 22 46.68 22.09 21.79
C LEU A 22 46.39 20.64 21.42
N LEU A 23 45.80 20.40 20.27
CA LEU A 23 45.50 19.03 19.78
C LEU A 23 46.77 18.24 19.55
N ARG A 24 47.85 18.86 19.04
CA ARG A 24 49.18 18.22 18.88
C ARG A 24 49.82 17.91 20.24
N SER A 25 49.78 18.87 21.15
CA SER A 25 50.29 18.67 22.51
C SER A 25 49.55 17.56 23.26
N ALA A 26 48.24 17.46 23.06
CA ALA A 26 47.45 16.35 23.61
C ALA A 26 47.89 14.98 23.09
N VAL A 27 48.24 14.86 21.81
CA VAL A 27 48.77 13.62 21.21
C VAL A 27 50.17 13.31 21.76
N GLU A 28 51.02 14.30 21.89
CA GLU A 28 52.37 14.11 22.50
C GLU A 28 52.29 13.69 23.99
N LEU A 29 51.38 14.31 24.74
CA LEU A 29 51.14 13.96 26.14
C LEU A 29 50.60 12.53 26.29
N ALA A 30 49.71 12.11 25.41
CA ALA A 30 49.21 10.73 25.39
C ALA A 30 50.34 9.73 25.12
N GLY A 31 51.23 10.04 24.16
CA GLY A 31 52.42 9.23 23.88
C GLY A 31 53.37 9.15 25.07
N ASN A 32 53.65 10.28 25.72
CA ASN A 32 54.53 10.33 26.91
C ASN A 32 53.95 9.56 28.10
N LEU A 33 52.64 9.47 28.22
CA LEU A 33 51.91 8.70 29.22
C LEU A 33 51.72 7.21 28.83
N GLY A 34 52.25 6.79 27.69
CA GLY A 34 52.18 5.41 27.20
C GLY A 34 50.78 4.98 26.71
N CYS A 35 49.97 5.92 26.29
CA CYS A 35 48.63 5.65 25.74
C CYS A 35 48.70 5.44 24.22
N GLU A 36 47.91 4.52 23.66
CA GLU A 36 47.85 4.27 22.21
C GLU A 36 47.10 5.37 21.42
N LYS A 37 46.25 6.14 22.11
CA LYS A 37 45.44 7.22 21.51
C LYS A 37 45.27 8.38 22.48
N ALA A 38 45.24 9.59 21.95
CA ALA A 38 44.89 10.78 22.71
C ALA A 38 43.40 10.87 22.95
N ASP A 39 42.95 11.07 24.17
CA ASP A 39 41.58 11.31 24.60
C ASP A 39 41.35 12.75 25.10
N THR A 40 40.16 13.08 25.53
CA THR A 40 39.79 14.42 26.05
C THR A 40 40.50 14.78 27.35
N GLY A 41 40.92 13.79 28.18
CA GLY A 41 41.72 14.03 29.36
C GLY A 41 43.11 14.53 29.02
N HIS A 42 43.75 14.03 27.94
CA HIS A 42 45.02 14.54 27.44
C HIS A 42 44.86 15.97 26.85
N LEU A 43 43.72 16.27 26.20
CA LEU A 43 43.42 17.62 25.73
C LEU A 43 43.20 18.59 26.93
N LEU A 44 42.52 18.16 27.99
CA LEU A 44 42.36 18.93 29.21
C LEU A 44 43.73 19.25 29.85
N LEU A 45 44.65 18.28 29.91
CA LEU A 45 45.98 18.48 30.38
C LEU A 45 46.79 19.45 29.48
N ALA A 46 46.63 19.36 28.18
CA ALA A 46 47.26 20.29 27.24
C ALA A 46 46.76 21.74 27.40
N ILE A 47 45.49 21.93 27.68
CA ILE A 47 44.91 23.26 27.97
C ILE A 47 45.50 23.83 29.26
N LEU A 48 45.61 23.03 30.31
CA LEU A 48 46.16 23.47 31.59
C LEU A 48 47.68 23.80 31.55
N GLN A 49 48.42 23.33 30.55
CA GLN A 49 49.82 23.64 30.30
C GLN A 49 50.03 24.95 29.51
N GLN A 50 48.95 25.59 29.06
CA GLN A 50 49.05 26.90 28.42
C GLN A 50 49.12 28.02 29.48
N ASP A 51 50.20 28.78 29.49
CA ASP A 51 50.44 29.85 30.48
C ASP A 51 49.48 31.05 30.39
N HIS A 52 48.74 31.27 29.27
CA HIS A 52 47.99 32.52 29.05
C HIS A 52 46.65 32.38 28.32
N GLY A 53 46.09 31.16 28.12
CA GLY A 53 44.81 30.94 27.43
C GLY A 53 43.58 31.28 28.28
N ALA A 54 42.49 31.79 27.68
CA ALA A 54 41.24 32.04 28.40
C ALA A 54 40.62 30.72 28.95
N ALA A 55 40.78 29.61 28.21
CA ALA A 55 40.35 28.28 28.62
C ALA A 55 41.15 27.79 29.85
N ALA A 56 42.47 28.02 29.89
CA ALA A 56 43.30 27.66 31.03
C ALA A 56 42.92 28.45 32.30
N ARG A 57 42.80 29.79 32.21
CA ARG A 57 42.36 30.64 33.29
C ARG A 57 40.97 30.28 33.84
N PHE A 58 40.07 29.84 32.97
CA PHE A 58 38.75 29.36 33.42
C PHE A 58 38.89 28.10 34.30
N LEU A 59 39.72 27.13 33.90
CA LEU A 59 39.97 25.89 34.65
C LEU A 59 40.68 26.18 35.99
N GLU A 60 41.68 27.11 36.01
CA GLU A 60 42.35 27.58 37.24
C GLU A 60 41.38 28.25 38.20
N GLY A 61 40.43 29.06 37.66
CA GLY A 61 39.35 29.69 38.49
C GLY A 61 38.45 28.64 39.16
N LYS A 62 38.36 27.43 38.60
CA LYS A 62 37.63 26.31 39.19
C LYS A 62 38.55 25.45 40.11
N GLN A 63 39.73 25.92 40.43
CA GLN A 63 40.75 25.25 41.26
C GLN A 63 41.33 23.93 40.68
N ILE A 64 41.20 23.74 39.35
CA ILE A 64 41.76 22.57 38.68
C ILE A 64 43.22 22.85 38.35
N ARG A 65 44.12 22.00 38.87
CA ARG A 65 45.56 22.16 38.69
C ARG A 65 46.16 21.02 37.85
N GLU A 66 47.10 21.35 36.98
CA GLU A 66 47.78 20.39 36.09
C GLU A 66 48.35 19.16 36.81
N PRO A 67 49.05 19.26 37.99
CA PRO A 67 49.60 18.08 38.66
C PRO A 67 48.54 17.06 39.10
N GLU A 68 47.32 17.51 39.37
CA GLU A 68 46.23 16.65 39.83
C GLU A 68 45.61 15.87 38.69
N VAL A 69 45.34 16.55 37.55
CA VAL A 69 44.87 15.92 36.31
C VAL A 69 45.92 14.92 35.79
N ARG A 70 47.19 15.30 35.80
CA ARG A 70 48.31 14.43 35.39
C ARG A 70 48.40 13.19 36.28
N ARG A 71 48.25 13.30 37.61
CA ARG A 71 48.26 12.16 38.52
C ARG A 71 47.13 11.20 38.24
N GLN A 72 45.91 11.67 38.05
CA GLN A 72 44.76 10.81 37.77
C GLN A 72 44.84 10.11 36.40
N LEU A 73 45.39 10.76 35.38
CA LEU A 73 45.65 10.14 34.08
C LEU A 73 46.81 9.09 34.16
N ALA A 74 47.84 9.33 34.99
CA ALA A 74 48.97 8.43 35.15
C ALA A 74 48.64 7.22 36.04
N GLU A 75 47.76 7.33 37.02
CA GLU A 75 47.36 6.22 37.89
C GLU A 75 46.59 5.13 37.11
N SER A 76 46.00 5.48 36.00
CA SER A 76 45.25 4.53 35.17
C SER A 76 46.10 3.64 34.27
N ARG A 77 47.40 3.95 34.01
CA ARG A 77 48.24 3.20 33.04
C ARG A 77 49.74 3.33 33.31
N ARG A 78 50.42 2.19 33.37
CA ARG A 78 51.90 2.08 33.45
C ARG A 78 52.43 1.39 32.18
N ALA A 79 52.64 2.14 31.12
CA ALA A 79 53.25 1.65 29.90
C ALA A 79 54.45 2.54 29.49
N PRO A 80 55.46 2.04 28.76
CA PRO A 80 56.55 2.87 28.24
C PRO A 80 56.03 3.91 27.25
N ALA A 81 56.74 5.05 27.14
CA ALA A 81 56.36 6.13 26.23
C ALA A 81 56.30 5.64 24.76
N LEU A 82 55.26 6.03 24.05
CA LEU A 82 54.98 5.67 22.66
C LEU A 82 55.06 6.91 21.76
N HIS A 83 55.61 6.74 20.56
CA HIS A 83 55.55 7.79 19.57
C HIS A 83 54.25 7.63 18.76
N LEU A 84 53.30 8.56 18.93
CA LEU A 84 51.98 8.51 18.30
C LEU A 84 51.94 9.33 17.00
N ASP A 85 51.23 8.82 16.01
CA ASP A 85 50.85 9.61 14.84
C ASP A 85 49.79 10.65 15.26
N ARG A 86 49.81 11.84 14.64
CA ARG A 86 48.85 12.93 14.86
C ARG A 86 47.37 12.54 14.71
N TYR A 87 47.09 11.43 14.07
CA TYR A 87 45.72 10.89 13.88
C TYR A 87 45.37 9.83 14.92
N ALA A 88 46.24 9.54 15.87
CA ALA A 88 45.96 8.62 16.96
C ALA A 88 45.05 9.25 18.00
N LEU A 89 43.80 9.59 17.59
CA LEU A 89 42.79 10.23 18.42
C LEU A 89 41.73 9.22 18.88
N ALA A 90 41.37 9.28 20.14
CA ALA A 90 40.29 8.50 20.71
C ALA A 90 38.91 9.01 20.21
N PRO A 91 37.86 8.17 20.25
CA PRO A 91 36.53 8.56 19.75
C PRO A 91 35.91 9.77 20.47
N ASP A 92 36.13 9.92 21.75
CA ASP A 92 35.68 11.06 22.57
C ASP A 92 36.36 12.36 22.14
N LEU A 93 37.66 12.35 21.90
CA LEU A 93 38.39 13.50 21.41
C LEU A 93 37.93 13.91 19.99
N LYS A 94 37.69 12.96 19.09
CA LYS A 94 37.18 13.24 17.77
C LYS A 94 35.81 13.92 17.84
N ARG A 95 34.91 13.40 18.67
CA ARG A 95 33.59 13.95 18.91
C ARG A 95 33.64 15.38 19.46
N THR A 96 34.52 15.62 20.45
CA THR A 96 34.79 16.96 20.98
C THR A 96 35.29 17.92 19.92
N MET A 97 36.15 17.47 19.01
CA MET A 97 36.60 18.28 17.85
C MET A 97 35.46 18.64 16.93
N ASP A 98 34.59 17.69 16.58
CA ASP A 98 33.42 17.95 15.73
C ASP A 98 32.45 18.94 16.41
N TYR A 99 32.21 18.79 17.71
CA TYR A 99 31.35 19.69 18.47
C TYR A 99 31.94 21.11 18.58
N ALA A 100 33.24 21.23 18.73
CA ALA A 100 33.92 22.52 18.78
C ALA A 100 33.79 23.28 17.43
N ILE A 101 33.94 22.57 16.32
CA ILE A 101 33.76 23.15 14.96
C ILE A 101 32.33 23.62 14.76
N ILE A 102 31.33 22.78 15.08
CA ILE A 102 29.92 23.13 14.97
C ILE A 102 29.57 24.30 15.88
N GLY A 103 30.07 24.30 17.11
CA GLY A 103 29.85 25.40 18.04
C GLY A 103 30.43 26.73 17.55
N ALA A 104 31.63 26.71 16.97
CA ALA A 104 32.25 27.88 16.37
C ALA A 104 31.45 28.41 15.15
N GLN A 105 30.95 27.50 14.29
CA GLN A 105 30.10 27.86 13.14
C GLN A 105 28.78 28.49 13.60
N ASN A 106 28.16 27.97 14.66
CA ASN A 106 26.92 28.54 15.24
C ASN A 106 27.17 29.91 15.90
N ALA A 107 28.40 30.17 16.38
CA ALA A 107 28.83 31.48 16.84
C ALA A 107 29.31 32.41 15.69
N HIS A 108 29.06 32.02 14.43
CA HIS A 108 29.50 32.76 13.23
C HIS A 108 31.01 32.96 13.11
N LEU A 109 31.82 32.06 13.68
CA LEU A 109 33.25 32.06 13.59
C LEU A 109 33.73 31.05 12.52
N ASN A 110 34.78 31.40 11.81
CA ASN A 110 35.30 30.54 10.73
C ASN A 110 36.19 29.41 11.24
N ARG A 111 36.65 29.45 12.50
CA ARG A 111 37.54 28.48 13.10
C ARG A 111 37.21 28.28 14.60
N ALA A 112 37.41 27.08 15.08
CA ALA A 112 37.22 26.76 16.48
C ALA A 112 38.45 27.18 17.30
N GLU A 113 38.24 27.99 18.32
CA GLU A 113 39.23 28.46 19.29
C GLU A 113 39.30 27.50 20.48
N PRO A 114 40.33 27.59 21.37
CA PRO A 114 40.47 26.76 22.57
C PRO A 114 39.24 26.72 23.50
N GLU A 115 38.52 27.84 23.60
CA GLU A 115 37.30 27.96 24.39
C GLU A 115 36.17 27.08 23.85
N HIS A 116 36.12 26.91 22.52
CA HIS A 116 35.12 26.03 21.88
C HIS A 116 35.43 24.55 22.17
N LEU A 117 36.73 24.16 22.20
CA LEU A 117 37.15 22.82 22.61
C LEU A 117 36.81 22.56 24.08
N LEU A 118 37.07 23.53 24.95
CA LEU A 118 36.70 23.44 26.36
C LEU A 118 35.20 23.31 26.58
N CYS A 119 34.39 24.19 25.92
CA CYS A 119 32.95 24.09 25.98
C CYS A 119 32.40 22.76 25.49
N ALA A 120 32.96 22.23 24.39
CA ALA A 120 32.57 20.93 23.85
C ALA A 120 32.90 19.78 24.80
N MET A 121 34.03 19.84 25.52
CA MET A 121 34.38 18.86 26.57
C MET A 121 33.46 18.96 27.79
N LEU A 122 33.09 20.16 28.22
CA LEU A 122 32.20 20.36 29.37
C LEU A 122 30.75 19.96 29.07
N GLU A 123 30.34 20.05 27.82
CA GLU A 123 28.99 19.62 27.36
C GLU A 123 28.87 18.09 27.18
N ASP A 124 29.99 17.35 27.06
CA ASP A 124 30.04 15.88 26.99
C ASP A 124 30.48 15.33 28.34
N ASP A 125 29.53 15.14 29.27
CA ASP A 125 29.80 14.58 30.63
C ASP A 125 30.29 13.13 30.60
N GLY A 126 30.10 12.42 29.48
CA GLY A 126 30.60 11.08 29.24
C GLY A 126 32.05 11.02 28.69
N CYS A 127 32.67 12.14 28.35
CA CYS A 127 34.07 12.16 27.91
C CYS A 127 35.06 12.03 29.07
N THR A 128 36.28 11.59 28.80
CA THR A 128 37.31 11.39 29.82
C THR A 128 37.54 12.67 30.63
N ALA A 129 37.57 13.85 30.00
CA ALA A 129 37.72 15.12 30.68
C ALA A 129 36.51 15.45 31.58
N GLY A 130 35.27 15.20 31.10
CA GLY A 130 34.06 15.41 31.90
C GLY A 130 34.03 14.56 33.16
N ILE A 131 34.39 13.29 33.04
CA ILE A 131 34.50 12.36 34.19
C ILE A 131 35.54 12.83 35.19
N LEU A 132 36.74 13.23 34.72
CA LEU A 132 37.79 13.75 35.55
C LEU A 132 37.37 15.02 36.30
N LEU A 133 36.78 15.99 35.63
CA LEU A 133 36.27 17.24 36.19
C LEU A 133 35.19 17.00 37.25
N ALA A 134 34.25 16.08 36.96
CA ALA A 134 33.20 15.69 37.90
C ALA A 134 33.82 15.03 39.17
N SER A 135 34.84 14.16 39.00
CA SER A 135 35.54 13.52 40.13
C SER A 135 36.30 14.52 41.02
N MET A 136 36.70 15.67 40.45
CA MET A 136 37.34 16.80 41.16
C MET A 136 36.32 17.77 41.77
N GLY A 137 35.02 17.46 41.74
CA GLY A 137 33.94 18.24 42.37
C GLY A 137 33.41 19.39 41.51
N VAL A 138 33.73 19.48 40.22
CA VAL A 138 33.19 20.50 39.31
C VAL A 138 31.77 20.17 38.92
N GLN A 139 30.85 21.09 39.15
CA GLN A 139 29.47 20.99 38.65
C GLN A 139 29.47 21.38 37.17
N LEU A 140 29.42 20.35 36.31
CA LEU A 140 29.55 20.53 34.84
C LEU A 140 28.47 21.46 34.24
N THR A 141 27.22 21.41 34.74
CA THR A 141 26.12 22.27 34.29
C THR A 141 26.39 23.75 34.50
N ASP A 142 26.99 24.12 35.63
CA ASP A 142 27.34 25.49 35.92
C ASP A 142 28.59 25.93 35.16
N ALA A 143 29.59 25.03 35.06
CA ALA A 143 30.80 25.25 34.27
C ALA A 143 30.49 25.49 32.80
N VAL A 144 29.57 24.71 32.18
CA VAL A 144 29.07 24.91 30.80
C VAL A 144 28.45 26.30 30.62
N ARG A 145 27.59 26.73 31.57
CA ARG A 145 26.94 28.04 31.49
C ARG A 145 27.93 29.21 31.49
N GLU A 146 28.93 29.13 32.32
CA GLU A 146 29.98 30.14 32.40
C GLU A 146 30.91 30.09 31.19
N CYS A 147 31.32 28.88 30.73
CA CYS A 147 32.19 28.71 29.57
C CYS A 147 31.56 29.25 28.29
N ARG A 148 30.23 29.11 28.11
CA ARG A 148 29.50 29.69 26.99
C ARG A 148 29.61 31.24 26.89
N GLN A 149 29.81 31.91 27.99
CA GLN A 149 30.04 33.39 27.98
C GLN A 149 31.43 33.75 27.43
N LEU A 150 32.40 32.85 27.61
CA LEU A 150 33.77 33.03 27.09
C LEU A 150 33.88 32.73 25.60
N SER A 151 33.07 31.84 25.08
CA SER A 151 33.10 31.33 23.68
C SER A 151 32.08 32.02 22.74
N GLY A 152 31.59 33.24 23.06
CA GLY A 152 30.73 33.98 22.15
C GLY A 152 29.35 33.35 21.89
N GLN A 153 28.69 32.85 22.93
CA GLN A 153 27.39 32.15 22.87
C GLN A 153 27.47 30.80 22.13
N PHE A 154 28.45 29.96 22.49
CA PHE A 154 28.52 28.58 22.02
C PHE A 154 27.21 27.83 22.26
N VAL A 155 26.54 27.38 21.20
CA VAL A 155 25.28 26.63 21.24
C VAL A 155 25.39 25.41 20.37
N LEU A 156 25.28 24.23 20.96
CA LEU A 156 25.08 22.99 20.21
C LEU A 156 23.60 22.87 19.80
N PRO A 157 23.27 22.37 18.59
CA PRO A 157 21.92 22.06 18.20
C PRO A 157 21.25 21.13 19.22
N TYR A 158 19.97 21.34 19.51
CA TYR A 158 19.19 20.55 20.48
C TYR A 158 19.29 19.05 20.25
N GLN A 159 19.37 18.63 18.99
CA GLN A 159 19.53 17.22 18.58
C GLN A 159 20.86 16.58 19.05
N MET A 160 21.88 17.38 19.37
CA MET A 160 23.17 16.89 19.89
C MET A 160 23.24 16.86 21.42
N ARG A 161 22.32 17.52 22.12
CA ARG A 161 22.28 17.57 23.59
C ARG A 161 21.69 16.33 24.25
N THR A 162 21.02 15.45 23.49
CA THR A 162 20.28 14.31 24.02
C THR A 162 21.05 12.99 23.99
N THR A 163 22.36 12.97 23.72
CA THR A 163 23.14 11.74 23.66
C THR A 163 24.17 11.65 24.80
N VAL A 164 23.71 11.84 26.03
CA VAL A 164 24.63 11.62 27.17
C VAL A 164 24.09 10.53 28.08
N SER A 165 24.37 9.32 27.70
CA SER A 165 24.50 8.16 28.59
C SER A 165 25.93 7.65 28.45
N ALA A 166 26.55 7.23 29.56
CA ALA A 166 27.91 6.78 29.71
C ALA A 166 28.55 6.03 28.52
N PRO A 167 29.89 6.04 28.33
CA PRO A 167 30.58 5.41 27.23
C PRO A 167 30.50 3.88 27.35
N ARG A 168 29.39 3.34 26.88
CA ARG A 168 29.31 1.96 26.40
C ARG A 168 29.52 2.06 24.89
N GLY A 169 30.41 1.24 24.35
CA GLY A 169 30.54 1.10 22.89
C GLY A 169 29.14 1.05 22.28
N SER A 170 28.90 1.69 21.12
CA SER A 170 27.57 1.88 20.55
C SER A 170 26.72 0.63 20.77
N ARG A 171 25.72 0.75 21.65
CA ARG A 171 24.85 -0.39 21.98
C ARG A 171 24.27 -0.90 20.71
N ALA A 172 24.26 -2.19 20.50
CA ALA A 172 23.60 -2.78 19.34
C ALA A 172 22.12 -2.38 19.31
N SER A 173 21.50 -2.24 20.49
CA SER A 173 20.14 -1.72 20.66
C SER A 173 19.94 -0.32 20.10
N ASP A 174 20.88 0.61 20.29
CA ASP A 174 20.76 1.99 19.77
C ASP A 174 20.95 2.06 18.25
N LYS A 175 21.62 1.07 17.68
CA LYS A 175 21.89 0.98 16.24
C LYS A 175 20.79 0.26 15.47
N TYR A 176 20.21 -0.77 16.07
CA TYR A 176 19.28 -1.70 15.38
C TYR A 176 17.86 -1.66 15.94
N CYS A 177 17.59 -0.88 16.99
CA CYS A 177 16.25 -0.75 17.58
C CYS A 177 15.84 0.70 17.73
N ARG A 178 14.52 0.93 17.67
CA ARG A 178 13.88 2.21 18.01
C ARG A 178 13.28 2.09 19.40
N ASP A 179 13.62 2.96 20.32
CA ASP A 179 13.05 2.98 21.68
C ASP A 179 11.67 3.62 21.67
N LEU A 180 10.62 2.78 21.68
CA LEU A 180 9.22 3.23 21.67
C LEU A 180 8.86 3.89 23.02
N THR A 181 9.38 3.40 24.13
CA THR A 181 9.09 3.95 25.47
C THR A 181 9.63 5.38 25.61
N ARG A 182 10.82 5.64 25.09
CA ARG A 182 11.39 6.98 25.05
C ARG A 182 10.56 7.91 24.16
N ARG A 183 10.19 7.48 22.95
CA ARG A 183 9.34 8.26 22.05
C ARG A 183 7.96 8.53 22.63
N ALA A 184 7.41 7.57 23.40
CA ALA A 184 6.16 7.75 24.12
C ALA A 184 6.27 8.85 25.20
N ALA A 185 7.39 8.87 25.96
CA ALA A 185 7.67 9.92 26.95
C ALA A 185 7.84 11.30 26.30
N GLU A 186 8.45 11.35 25.11
CA GLU A 186 8.62 12.56 24.29
C GLU A 186 7.33 12.99 23.56
N ARG A 187 6.22 12.22 23.67
CA ARG A 187 4.92 12.42 23.01
C ARG A 187 4.96 12.42 21.48
N GLU A 188 5.91 11.71 20.92
CA GLU A 188 6.06 11.58 19.48
C GLU A 188 5.13 10.50 18.87
N LEU A 189 4.64 9.56 19.68
CA LEU A 189 3.79 8.47 19.23
C LEU A 189 2.33 8.90 19.14
N ASP A 190 1.61 8.35 18.17
CA ASP A 190 0.18 8.57 18.02
C ASP A 190 -0.61 7.91 19.16
N PRO A 191 -1.65 8.56 19.68
CA PRO A 191 -2.50 7.96 20.69
C PRO A 191 -3.27 6.77 20.13
N VAL A 192 -3.39 5.71 20.92
CA VAL A 192 -4.08 4.48 20.53
C VAL A 192 -5.48 4.48 21.13
N PHE A 193 -6.49 4.25 20.30
CA PHE A 193 -7.91 4.26 20.65
C PHE A 193 -8.55 2.91 20.39
N CYS A 194 -9.58 2.56 21.14
CA CYS A 194 -10.45 1.39 20.96
C CYS A 194 -9.68 0.03 20.94
N ARG A 195 -8.57 -0.07 21.71
CA ARG A 195 -7.71 -1.27 21.77
C ARG A 195 -7.37 -1.69 23.21
N GLU A 196 -8.19 -1.30 24.18
CA GLU A 196 -7.94 -1.55 25.60
C GLU A 196 -7.88 -3.03 25.91
N ALA A 197 -8.77 -3.83 25.34
CA ALA A 197 -8.84 -5.28 25.60
C ALA A 197 -7.60 -6.03 25.09
N GLU A 198 -7.12 -5.68 23.90
CA GLU A 198 -5.90 -6.28 23.34
C GLU A 198 -4.67 -5.85 24.11
N LEU A 199 -4.58 -4.58 24.53
CA LEU A 199 -3.51 -4.06 25.38
C LEU A 199 -3.49 -4.76 26.75
N ASP A 200 -4.64 -4.92 27.39
CA ASP A 200 -4.75 -5.64 28.67
C ASP A 200 -4.33 -7.09 28.51
N ARG A 201 -4.71 -7.73 27.42
CA ARG A 201 -4.28 -9.10 27.12
C ARG A 201 -2.79 -9.23 26.89
N MET A 202 -2.16 -8.26 26.21
CA MET A 202 -0.70 -8.21 26.05
C MET A 202 0.01 -8.10 27.42
N VAL A 203 -0.47 -7.20 28.27
CA VAL A 203 0.07 -6.99 29.61
C VAL A 203 -0.09 -8.27 30.46
N GLU A 204 -1.27 -8.93 30.40
CA GLU A 204 -1.50 -10.19 31.08
C GLU A 204 -0.51 -11.28 30.63
N ILE A 205 -0.29 -11.43 29.31
CA ILE A 205 0.66 -12.41 28.77
C ILE A 205 2.08 -12.11 29.23
N LEU A 206 2.53 -10.85 29.16
CA LEU A 206 3.86 -10.43 29.60
C LEU A 206 4.12 -10.72 31.08
N CYS A 207 3.09 -10.70 31.92
CA CYS A 207 3.18 -11.01 33.36
C CYS A 207 3.14 -12.51 33.69
N ARG A 208 2.98 -13.41 32.71
CA ARG A 208 2.93 -14.87 32.94
C ARG A 208 4.31 -15.44 33.24
N ARG A 209 4.34 -16.53 33.98
CA ARG A 209 5.55 -17.29 34.24
C ARG A 209 6.02 -18.08 33.01
N GLN A 210 5.08 -18.55 32.19
CA GLN A 210 5.32 -19.31 30.96
C GLN A 210 4.45 -18.74 29.84
N LYS A 211 4.86 -18.92 28.59
CA LYS A 211 4.19 -18.30 27.42
C LYS A 211 4.03 -16.78 27.61
N ASN A 212 5.10 -16.15 28.06
CA ASN A 212 5.15 -14.72 28.41
C ASN A 212 5.52 -13.81 27.24
N ASN A 213 5.50 -14.32 26.01
CA ASN A 213 5.77 -13.57 24.79
C ASN A 213 4.42 -13.42 24.03
N PRO A 214 3.83 -12.23 23.96
CA PRO A 214 2.64 -12.03 23.15
C PRO A 214 2.98 -12.05 21.65
N CYS A 215 2.11 -12.70 20.86
CA CYS A 215 2.13 -12.63 19.42
C CYS A 215 0.84 -12.00 18.92
N LEU A 216 0.94 -10.81 18.34
CA LEU A 216 -0.16 -10.05 17.73
C LEU A 216 -0.48 -10.67 16.37
N VAL A 217 -1.65 -11.25 16.25
CA VAL A 217 -2.07 -11.98 15.04
C VAL A 217 -3.29 -11.31 14.45
N GLY A 218 -3.20 -10.85 13.22
CA GLY A 218 -4.29 -10.17 12.53
C GLY A 218 -3.89 -9.76 11.12
N GLU A 219 -4.86 -9.35 10.32
CA GLU A 219 -4.64 -8.95 8.94
C GLU A 219 -3.75 -7.67 8.83
N PRO A 220 -3.11 -7.42 7.67
CA PRO A 220 -2.35 -6.19 7.46
C PRO A 220 -3.24 -4.95 7.64
N GLY A 221 -2.72 -3.89 8.27
CA GLY A 221 -3.47 -2.63 8.42
C GLY A 221 -4.50 -2.58 9.58
N VAL A 222 -4.65 -3.66 10.40
CA VAL A 222 -5.57 -3.64 11.56
C VAL A 222 -5.00 -2.90 12.79
N GLY A 223 -3.76 -2.42 12.73
CA GLY A 223 -3.14 -1.65 13.82
C GLY A 223 -2.29 -2.47 14.80
N LYS A 224 -1.64 -3.55 14.38
CA LYS A 224 -0.74 -4.36 15.24
C LYS A 224 0.42 -3.55 15.80
N THR A 225 1.07 -2.74 14.99
CA THR A 225 2.20 -1.86 15.40
C THR A 225 1.73 -0.79 16.38
N ALA A 226 0.52 -0.22 16.18
CA ALA A 226 -0.08 0.73 17.10
C ALA A 226 -0.30 0.14 18.51
N LEU A 227 -0.61 -1.16 18.63
CA LEU A 227 -0.71 -1.83 19.94
C LEU A 227 0.63 -1.83 20.68
N ALA A 228 1.76 -2.03 20.00
CA ALA A 228 3.07 -1.93 20.63
C ALA A 228 3.36 -0.49 21.08
N GLU A 229 2.99 0.51 20.28
CA GLU A 229 3.10 1.92 20.64
C GLU A 229 2.19 2.28 21.83
N GLY A 230 0.96 1.76 21.88
CA GLY A 230 0.05 1.91 23.01
C GLY A 230 0.58 1.29 24.30
N LEU A 231 1.24 0.14 24.22
CA LEU A 231 1.92 -0.45 25.37
C LEU A 231 3.08 0.43 25.85
N ALA A 232 3.89 0.98 24.92
CA ALA A 232 4.97 1.92 25.25
C ALA A 232 4.43 3.16 25.98
N GLN A 233 3.29 3.70 25.54
CA GLN A 233 2.62 4.83 26.20
C GLN A 233 2.13 4.47 27.60
N ARG A 234 1.57 3.26 27.79
CA ARG A 234 1.16 2.77 29.14
C ARG A 234 2.36 2.61 30.06
N ILE A 235 3.51 2.10 29.56
CA ILE A 235 4.74 1.98 30.33
C ILE A 235 5.27 3.38 30.71
N ALA A 236 5.37 4.29 29.75
CA ALA A 236 5.87 5.67 29.98
C ALA A 236 5.00 6.48 30.96
N THR A 237 3.69 6.15 31.04
CA THR A 237 2.74 6.82 31.97
C THR A 237 2.51 6.02 33.26
N ASP A 238 3.31 4.99 33.54
CA ASP A 238 3.19 4.12 34.73
C ASP A 238 1.82 3.40 34.87
N ARG A 239 1.06 3.28 33.77
CA ARG A 239 -0.24 2.57 33.74
C ARG A 239 -0.11 1.08 33.46
N VAL A 240 0.89 0.44 34.09
CA VAL A 240 1.19 -0.98 33.95
C VAL A 240 1.47 -1.60 35.31
N PRO A 241 1.33 -2.96 35.46
CA PRO A 241 1.70 -3.67 36.67
C PRO A 241 3.17 -3.43 37.04
N ARG A 242 3.49 -3.64 38.34
CA ARG A 242 4.84 -3.44 38.87
C ARG A 242 5.94 -4.18 38.10
N ALA A 243 5.62 -5.33 37.55
CA ALA A 243 6.55 -6.14 36.76
C ALA A 243 7.03 -5.48 35.46
N LEU A 244 6.22 -4.55 34.92
CA LEU A 244 6.53 -3.87 33.65
C LEU A 244 6.91 -2.38 33.84
N LYS A 245 6.92 -1.91 35.09
CA LYS A 245 7.34 -0.53 35.39
C LYS A 245 8.83 -0.35 35.14
N GLY A 246 9.17 0.70 34.41
CA GLY A 246 10.57 1.00 34.04
C GLY A 246 11.15 0.09 32.96
N CYS A 247 10.36 -0.82 32.37
CA CYS A 247 10.81 -1.59 31.21
C CYS A 247 10.91 -0.68 29.97
N ARG A 248 11.86 -1.00 29.09
CA ARG A 248 12.03 -0.35 27.79
C ARG A 248 11.42 -1.22 26.70
N LEU A 249 10.56 -0.66 25.88
CA LEU A 249 10.05 -1.35 24.69
C LEU A 249 10.83 -0.90 23.47
N LEU A 250 11.58 -1.82 22.88
CA LEU A 250 12.48 -1.60 21.75
C LEU A 250 11.92 -2.25 20.49
N ALA A 251 11.62 -1.47 19.47
CA ALA A 251 11.19 -2.00 18.17
C ALA A 251 12.41 -2.32 17.30
N LEU A 252 12.53 -3.56 16.86
CA LEU A 252 13.62 -4.03 16.01
C LEU A 252 13.48 -3.45 14.59
N ASP A 253 14.56 -2.86 14.08
CA ASP A 253 14.69 -2.42 12.71
C ASP A 253 15.44 -3.48 11.88
N MET A 254 14.69 -4.36 11.24
CA MET A 254 15.25 -5.45 10.41
C MET A 254 16.08 -4.91 9.23
N ALA A 255 15.66 -3.79 8.64
CA ALA A 255 16.38 -3.19 7.51
C ALA A 255 17.78 -2.74 7.94
N SER A 256 17.91 -2.08 9.10
CA SER A 256 19.19 -1.65 9.66
C SER A 256 20.08 -2.84 10.07
N LEU A 257 19.48 -3.95 10.51
CA LEU A 257 20.22 -5.15 10.90
C LEU A 257 20.85 -5.86 9.69
N VAL A 258 20.16 -5.90 8.57
CA VAL A 258 20.58 -6.52 7.31
C VAL A 258 21.47 -5.58 6.46
N ALA A 259 21.32 -4.27 6.58
CA ALA A 259 22.05 -3.29 5.76
C ALA A 259 23.56 -3.47 5.87
N GLY A 260 24.25 -3.63 4.72
CA GLY A 260 25.69 -3.77 4.63
C GLY A 260 26.27 -5.12 5.09
N THR A 261 25.45 -6.14 5.32
CA THR A 261 25.91 -7.53 5.50
C THR A 261 26.21 -8.13 4.13
N LYS A 262 27.44 -8.63 3.94
CA LYS A 262 27.84 -9.33 2.71
C LYS A 262 27.64 -10.84 2.83
N TYR A 263 27.66 -11.35 4.04
CA TYR A 263 27.56 -12.78 4.34
C TYR A 263 26.51 -13.03 5.43
N ARG A 264 25.91 -14.20 5.39
CA ARG A 264 24.93 -14.68 6.39
C ARG A 264 25.46 -14.57 7.83
N GLY A 265 26.73 -14.89 8.05
CA GLY A 265 27.38 -14.82 9.37
C GLY A 265 27.41 -13.43 9.99
N ASP A 266 27.51 -12.37 9.17
CA ASP A 266 27.53 -10.98 9.67
C ASP A 266 26.19 -10.61 10.32
N PHE A 267 25.06 -11.04 9.73
CA PHE A 267 23.72 -10.83 10.30
C PHE A 267 23.55 -11.63 11.60
N GLU A 268 23.92 -12.92 11.58
CA GLU A 268 23.79 -13.81 12.72
C GLU A 268 24.59 -13.27 13.92
N GLU A 269 25.80 -12.76 13.69
CA GLU A 269 26.63 -12.15 14.70
C GLU A 269 26.03 -10.86 15.27
N ARG A 270 25.52 -9.97 14.41
CA ARG A 270 24.86 -8.72 14.86
C ARG A 270 23.62 -9.01 15.69
N PHE A 271 22.79 -9.93 15.23
CA PHE A 271 21.55 -10.30 15.94
C PHE A 271 21.86 -10.97 17.28
N LYS A 272 22.86 -11.85 17.32
CA LYS A 272 23.32 -12.48 18.56
C LYS A 272 23.85 -11.44 19.56
N ASN A 273 24.67 -10.50 19.09
CA ASN A 273 25.23 -9.44 19.95
C ASN A 273 24.12 -8.54 20.51
N LEU A 274 23.08 -8.24 19.70
CA LEU A 274 21.89 -7.50 20.15
C LEU A 274 21.15 -8.27 21.25
N LEU A 275 20.84 -9.56 21.04
CA LEU A 275 20.16 -10.37 22.05
C LEU A 275 20.95 -10.50 23.34
N GLU A 276 22.27 -10.71 23.27
CA GLU A 276 23.13 -10.76 24.46
C GLU A 276 23.15 -9.44 25.23
N GLU A 277 23.10 -8.31 24.53
CA GLU A 277 22.98 -6.99 25.17
C GLU A 277 21.63 -6.84 25.90
N LEU A 278 20.52 -7.20 25.24
CA LEU A 278 19.18 -7.11 25.83
C LEU A 278 19.00 -8.03 27.03
N VAL A 279 19.58 -9.23 26.97
CA VAL A 279 19.62 -10.17 28.11
C VAL A 279 20.38 -9.56 29.30
N ARG A 280 21.52 -8.90 29.07
CA ARG A 280 22.29 -8.23 30.15
C ARG A 280 21.55 -7.02 30.73
N ASP A 281 20.81 -6.31 29.91
CA ASP A 281 19.98 -5.16 30.34
C ASP A 281 18.85 -5.61 31.29
N GLY A 282 18.23 -6.76 31.01
CA GLY A 282 17.25 -7.45 31.87
C GLY A 282 15.90 -6.71 32.04
N SER A 283 15.77 -5.47 31.52
CA SER A 283 14.60 -4.62 31.63
C SER A 283 14.01 -4.23 30.27
N SER A 284 14.50 -4.85 29.19
CA SER A 284 14.09 -4.53 27.83
C SER A 284 13.14 -5.59 27.26
N ILE A 285 12.08 -5.15 26.59
CA ILE A 285 11.14 -5.97 25.82
C ILE A 285 11.40 -5.66 24.35
N LEU A 286 11.57 -6.69 23.52
CA LEU A 286 11.82 -6.54 22.09
C LEU A 286 10.51 -6.68 21.31
N PHE A 287 10.11 -5.66 20.56
CA PHE A 287 9.03 -5.75 19.60
C PHE A 287 9.58 -6.04 18.21
N VAL A 288 9.01 -7.05 17.57
CA VAL A 288 9.41 -7.50 16.23
C VAL A 288 8.17 -7.49 15.34
N ASP A 289 8.14 -6.53 14.42
CA ASP A 289 7.12 -6.54 13.38
C ASP A 289 7.46 -7.55 12.29
N GLU A 290 6.47 -8.06 11.59
CA GLU A 290 6.64 -9.15 10.60
C GLU A 290 7.49 -10.31 11.16
N PHE A 291 7.16 -10.77 12.37
CA PHE A 291 7.95 -11.77 13.11
C PHE A 291 8.26 -13.05 12.30
N HIS A 292 7.40 -13.39 11.34
CA HIS A 292 7.58 -14.51 10.42
C HIS A 292 8.84 -14.39 9.56
N THR A 293 9.31 -13.17 9.27
CA THR A 293 10.53 -12.94 8.49
C THR A 293 11.79 -13.44 9.20
N ILE A 294 11.77 -13.40 10.56
CA ILE A 294 12.85 -13.92 11.39
C ILE A 294 12.78 -15.44 11.53
N VAL A 295 11.56 -16.00 11.55
CA VAL A 295 11.33 -17.42 11.86
C VAL A 295 11.25 -18.27 10.59
N GLY A 296 10.75 -17.72 9.49
CA GLY A 296 10.43 -18.45 8.25
C GLY A 296 11.50 -18.45 7.17
N ALA A 297 12.54 -17.70 7.34
CA ALA A 297 13.59 -17.49 6.32
C ALA A 297 14.46 -18.74 6.00
N GLY A 298 14.28 -19.86 6.72
CA GLY A 298 15.12 -21.06 6.56
C GLY A 298 14.78 -22.00 5.41
N ALA A 299 13.70 -21.78 4.65
CA ALA A 299 13.23 -22.74 3.64
C ALA A 299 13.77 -22.51 2.22
N ALA A 300 14.38 -21.37 1.90
CA ALA A 300 15.01 -21.09 0.62
C ALA A 300 16.54 -21.16 0.72
N GLU A 301 17.22 -21.76 -0.26
CA GLU A 301 18.69 -21.77 -0.35
C GLU A 301 19.23 -20.33 -0.29
N GLY A 302 19.88 -19.97 0.83
CA GLY A 302 20.42 -18.62 1.08
C GLY A 302 19.63 -17.76 2.06
N ALA A 303 18.50 -18.20 2.59
CA ALA A 303 17.69 -17.44 3.53
C ALA A 303 18.28 -17.45 4.96
N ILE A 304 18.05 -16.35 5.69
CA ILE A 304 18.62 -16.08 7.02
C ILE A 304 17.81 -16.85 8.07
N ASP A 305 18.40 -17.84 8.75
CA ASP A 305 17.74 -18.57 9.86
C ASP A 305 18.08 -17.93 11.22
N ALA A 306 17.41 -16.83 11.55
CA ALA A 306 17.53 -16.22 12.88
C ALA A 306 16.75 -16.99 13.95
N ALA A 307 15.87 -17.91 13.58
CA ALA A 307 15.13 -18.74 14.52
C ALA A 307 16.05 -19.64 15.35
N SER A 308 17.15 -20.15 14.77
CA SER A 308 18.13 -20.97 15.49
C SER A 308 18.80 -20.22 16.63
N ILE A 309 19.01 -18.91 16.51
CA ILE A 309 19.62 -18.04 17.54
C ILE A 309 18.56 -17.66 18.59
N LEU A 310 17.32 -17.41 18.15
CA LEU A 310 16.24 -16.92 19.00
C LEU A 310 15.69 -18.03 19.93
N LYS A 311 15.50 -19.24 19.42
CA LYS A 311 14.90 -20.38 20.15
C LYS A 311 15.59 -20.69 21.47
N PRO A 312 16.93 -20.75 21.57
CA PRO A 312 17.60 -21.00 22.85
C PRO A 312 17.36 -19.91 23.89
N VAL A 313 17.36 -18.64 23.50
CA VAL A 313 17.16 -17.48 24.38
C VAL A 313 15.71 -17.45 24.91
N LEU A 314 14.73 -17.70 24.04
CA LEU A 314 13.33 -17.84 24.42
C LEU A 314 13.09 -19.06 25.30
N ALA A 315 13.81 -20.16 25.05
CA ALA A 315 13.67 -21.39 25.87
C ALA A 315 14.10 -21.17 27.31
N ARG A 316 15.15 -20.38 27.53
CA ARG A 316 15.63 -19.99 28.85
C ARG A 316 14.82 -18.89 29.54
N GLY A 317 13.98 -18.18 28.78
CA GLY A 317 13.16 -17.07 29.28
C GLY A 317 14.00 -15.83 29.64
N GLU A 318 15.14 -15.65 29.00
CA GLU A 318 16.10 -14.59 29.28
C GLU A 318 15.66 -13.23 28.71
N ILE A 319 14.76 -13.23 27.73
CA ILE A 319 14.20 -12.02 27.09
C ILE A 319 12.70 -12.18 26.86
N GLN A 320 11.98 -11.08 26.88
CA GLN A 320 10.58 -11.02 26.46
C GLN A 320 10.48 -10.40 25.06
N ILE A 321 9.68 -11.04 24.20
CA ILE A 321 9.47 -10.61 22.81
C ILE A 321 7.99 -10.46 22.54
N ILE A 322 7.64 -9.36 21.88
CA ILE A 322 6.31 -9.14 21.29
C ILE A 322 6.47 -9.32 19.79
N GLY A 323 5.85 -10.35 19.21
CA GLY A 323 5.84 -10.54 17.76
C GLY A 323 4.54 -10.01 17.16
N ALA A 324 4.59 -9.46 15.94
CA ALA A 324 3.42 -9.14 15.13
C ALA A 324 3.50 -9.89 13.80
N THR A 325 2.39 -10.49 13.36
CA THR A 325 2.33 -11.27 12.11
C THR A 325 0.89 -11.41 11.61
N THR A 326 0.71 -11.93 10.39
CA THR A 326 -0.62 -12.25 9.88
C THR A 326 -1.14 -13.59 10.40
N THR A 327 -2.43 -13.85 10.20
CA THR A 327 -3.06 -15.10 10.63
C THR A 327 -2.49 -16.31 9.90
N GLU A 328 -2.22 -16.18 8.61
CA GLU A 328 -1.67 -17.25 7.78
C GLU A 328 -0.22 -17.58 8.14
N GLU A 329 0.60 -16.55 8.29
CA GLU A 329 2.01 -16.69 8.66
C GLU A 329 2.19 -17.25 10.07
N PHE A 330 1.31 -16.85 11.00
CA PHE A 330 1.29 -17.45 12.34
C PHE A 330 1.06 -18.97 12.30
N ARG A 331 0.09 -19.42 11.48
CA ARG A 331 -0.19 -20.85 11.30
C ARG A 331 0.97 -21.59 10.64
N THR A 332 1.61 -20.95 9.65
CA THR A 332 2.64 -21.59 8.82
C THR A 332 3.98 -21.67 9.53
N HIS A 333 4.40 -20.61 10.23
CA HIS A 333 5.75 -20.48 10.78
C HIS A 333 5.84 -20.64 12.28
N ILE A 334 4.81 -20.23 13.05
CA ILE A 334 4.88 -20.26 14.51
C ILE A 334 4.15 -21.46 15.07
N GLN A 335 2.92 -21.74 14.63
CA GLN A 335 2.10 -22.83 15.15
C GLN A 335 2.65 -24.22 14.78
N LYS A 336 3.32 -24.36 13.64
CA LYS A 336 3.98 -25.61 13.24
C LYS A 336 5.26 -25.91 14.03
N ASP A 337 5.88 -24.89 14.65
CA ASP A 337 7.09 -25.04 15.44
C ASP A 337 6.72 -25.20 16.93
N ALA A 338 6.81 -26.43 17.44
CA ALA A 338 6.43 -26.75 18.81
C ALA A 338 7.25 -25.99 19.89
N ALA A 339 8.47 -25.54 19.57
CA ALA A 339 9.29 -24.77 20.50
C ALA A 339 8.79 -23.33 20.63
N LEU A 340 8.36 -22.72 19.53
CA LEU A 340 7.80 -21.38 19.51
C LEU A 340 6.37 -21.36 20.04
N GLU A 341 5.53 -22.30 19.62
CA GLU A 341 4.13 -22.41 20.07
C GLU A 341 4.00 -22.44 21.59
N ARG A 342 4.94 -23.15 22.27
CA ARG A 342 4.96 -23.24 23.73
C ARG A 342 5.45 -21.96 24.42
N ARG A 343 5.97 -20.99 23.70
CA ARG A 343 6.57 -19.75 24.24
C ARG A 343 5.74 -18.52 23.93
N PHE A 344 4.98 -18.55 22.85
CA PHE A 344 4.13 -17.42 22.43
C PHE A 344 2.68 -17.58 22.88
N GLY A 345 2.10 -16.49 23.38
CA GLY A 345 0.67 -16.35 23.66
C GLY A 345 0.00 -15.54 22.55
N LYS A 346 -0.97 -16.14 21.85
CA LYS A 346 -1.70 -15.46 20.77
C LYS A 346 -2.56 -14.33 21.32
N VAL A 347 -2.47 -13.15 20.73
CA VAL A 347 -3.38 -12.00 20.88
C VAL A 347 -4.01 -11.77 19.51
N GLN A 348 -5.29 -12.07 19.39
CA GLN A 348 -6.02 -11.83 18.14
C GLN A 348 -6.33 -10.35 18.01
N VAL A 349 -5.95 -9.75 16.89
CA VAL A 349 -6.22 -8.35 16.53
C VAL A 349 -7.19 -8.34 15.36
N GLU A 350 -8.45 -8.06 15.66
CA GLU A 350 -9.51 -8.03 14.66
C GLU A 350 -9.61 -6.66 13.98
N GLU A 351 -10.21 -6.64 12.78
CA GLU A 351 -10.55 -5.39 12.12
C GLU A 351 -11.55 -4.60 12.99
N PRO A 352 -11.31 -3.31 13.29
CA PRO A 352 -12.27 -2.52 14.05
C PRO A 352 -13.56 -2.33 13.26
N THR A 353 -14.66 -2.24 13.98
CA THR A 353 -15.96 -1.89 13.38
C THR A 353 -15.89 -0.47 12.76
N PRO A 354 -16.76 -0.14 11.79
CA PRO A 354 -16.79 1.23 11.24
C PRO A 354 -16.95 2.32 12.29
N ALA A 355 -17.71 2.07 13.36
CA ALA A 355 -17.88 3.01 14.47
C ALA A 355 -16.55 3.22 15.24
N GLN A 356 -15.86 2.12 15.58
CA GLN A 356 -14.54 2.18 16.23
C GLN A 356 -13.49 2.84 15.34
N ALA A 357 -13.53 2.58 14.03
CA ALA A 357 -12.62 3.23 13.07
C ALA A 357 -12.86 4.74 13.00
N LEU A 358 -14.11 5.19 13.10
CA LEU A 358 -14.44 6.61 13.16
C LEU A 358 -13.93 7.25 14.47
N ASP A 359 -14.04 6.55 15.60
CA ASP A 359 -13.48 7.02 16.88
C ASP A 359 -11.95 7.12 16.82
N ILE A 360 -11.27 6.17 16.19
CA ILE A 360 -9.82 6.21 15.95
C ILE A 360 -9.46 7.42 15.10
N LEU A 361 -10.16 7.65 13.98
CA LEU A 361 -9.91 8.79 13.10
C LEU A 361 -10.16 10.12 13.80
N ASN A 362 -11.25 10.25 14.57
CA ASN A 362 -11.53 11.44 15.38
C ASN A 362 -10.40 11.73 16.38
N GLY A 363 -9.84 10.70 16.98
CA GLY A 363 -8.70 10.82 17.90
C GLY A 363 -7.39 11.23 17.23
N LEU A 364 -7.18 10.83 15.96
CA LEU A 364 -5.99 11.16 15.17
C LEU A 364 -6.14 12.51 14.43
N ALA A 365 -7.35 12.96 14.15
CA ALA A 365 -7.64 14.15 13.35
C ALA A 365 -6.83 15.40 13.76
N PRO A 366 -6.66 15.76 15.06
CA PRO A 366 -5.89 16.94 15.44
C PRO A 366 -4.42 16.89 14.98
N ARG A 367 -3.82 15.69 14.88
CA ARG A 367 -2.44 15.55 14.40
C ARG A 367 -2.34 15.75 12.90
N TYR A 368 -3.27 15.18 12.12
CA TYR A 368 -3.34 15.37 10.67
C TYR A 368 -3.65 16.83 10.32
N GLU A 369 -4.57 17.48 11.06
CA GLU A 369 -4.84 18.91 10.92
C GLU A 369 -3.61 19.78 11.14
N HIS A 370 -2.82 19.45 12.16
CA HIS A 370 -1.59 20.18 12.48
C HIS A 370 -0.50 19.94 11.42
N TYR A 371 -0.32 18.69 11.00
CA TYR A 371 0.72 18.30 10.03
C TYR A 371 0.47 18.89 8.62
N HIS A 372 -0.76 18.77 8.14
CA HIS A 372 -1.14 19.25 6.81
C HIS A 372 -1.63 20.70 6.77
N ASN A 373 -1.85 21.33 7.92
CA ASN A 373 -2.44 22.65 8.04
C ASN A 373 -3.82 22.76 7.34
N VAL A 374 -4.69 21.78 7.58
CA VAL A 374 -6.05 21.67 7.05
C VAL A 374 -7.07 21.63 8.20
N CYS A 375 -8.35 21.76 7.90
CA CYS A 375 -9.44 21.50 8.84
C CYS A 375 -10.15 20.20 8.44
N LEU A 376 -10.34 19.28 9.39
CA LEU A 376 -10.95 17.97 9.20
C LEU A 376 -12.32 17.91 9.90
N PRO A 377 -13.42 18.24 9.21
CA PRO A 377 -14.74 18.14 9.81
C PRO A 377 -15.16 16.67 9.97
N PRO A 378 -16.04 16.35 10.95
CA PRO A 378 -16.51 14.99 11.21
C PRO A 378 -17.15 14.30 10.00
N GLU A 379 -17.79 15.07 9.12
CA GLU A 379 -18.43 14.56 7.90
C GLU A 379 -17.39 13.96 6.92
N ALA A 380 -16.21 14.58 6.82
CA ALA A 380 -15.12 14.06 5.98
C ALA A 380 -14.53 12.76 6.55
N LEU A 381 -14.39 12.66 7.88
CA LEU A 381 -13.92 11.44 8.55
C LEU A 381 -14.93 10.31 8.41
N GLN A 382 -16.22 10.60 8.57
CA GLN A 382 -17.29 9.63 8.34
C GLN A 382 -17.27 9.15 6.88
N ALA A 383 -17.16 10.05 5.91
CA ALA A 383 -17.05 9.70 4.50
C ALA A 383 -15.83 8.81 4.23
N ALA A 384 -14.68 9.07 4.86
CA ALA A 384 -13.49 8.24 4.70
C ALA A 384 -13.71 6.80 5.18
N VAL A 385 -14.38 6.59 6.32
CA VAL A 385 -14.72 5.25 6.81
C VAL A 385 -15.73 4.58 5.87
N GLU A 386 -16.85 5.23 5.57
CA GLU A 386 -17.93 4.63 4.77
C GLU A 386 -17.46 4.29 3.34
N LEU A 387 -16.76 5.22 2.68
CA LEU A 387 -16.27 5.01 1.33
C LEU A 387 -15.14 3.98 1.29
N SER A 388 -14.26 3.93 2.30
CA SER A 388 -13.22 2.90 2.38
C SER A 388 -13.80 1.50 2.52
N VAL A 389 -14.82 1.32 3.37
CA VAL A 389 -15.51 0.05 3.54
C VAL A 389 -16.19 -0.38 2.25
N ARG A 390 -16.84 0.57 1.55
CA ARG A 390 -17.62 0.30 0.34
C ARG A 390 -16.74 0.05 -0.88
N TYR A 391 -15.68 0.81 -1.07
CA TYR A 391 -14.91 0.83 -2.33
C TYR A 391 -13.52 0.20 -2.24
N LEU A 392 -13.01 -0.09 -1.04
CA LEU A 392 -11.70 -0.71 -0.81
C LEU A 392 -11.81 -2.03 0.00
N PRO A 393 -12.49 -3.07 -0.55
CA PRO A 393 -12.73 -4.32 0.18
C PRO A 393 -11.45 -5.15 0.40
N GLY A 394 -10.38 -4.90 -0.40
CA GLY A 394 -9.11 -5.62 -0.30
C GLY A 394 -8.15 -5.10 0.79
N ARG A 395 -8.54 -4.07 1.55
CA ARG A 395 -7.78 -3.49 2.65
C ARG A 395 -8.61 -3.45 3.92
N PHE A 396 -7.96 -3.35 5.08
CA PHE A 396 -8.61 -3.41 6.39
C PHE A 396 -8.62 -2.04 7.09
N LEU A 397 -9.64 -1.83 7.91
CA LEU A 397 -9.72 -0.69 8.83
C LEU A 397 -8.71 -0.89 9.99
N PRO A 398 -8.18 0.17 10.60
CA PRO A 398 -8.42 1.59 10.27
C PRO A 398 -7.52 2.12 9.14
N ASP A 399 -6.49 1.38 8.73
CA ASP A 399 -5.41 1.80 7.83
C ASP A 399 -5.94 2.38 6.51
N LYS A 400 -6.86 1.66 5.84
CA LYS A 400 -7.46 2.14 4.58
C LYS A 400 -8.19 3.48 4.70
N ALA A 401 -8.78 3.79 5.86
CA ALA A 401 -9.47 5.05 6.08
C ALA A 401 -8.49 6.16 6.48
N ILE A 402 -7.44 5.83 7.22
CA ILE A 402 -6.32 6.73 7.55
C ILE A 402 -5.60 7.17 6.29
N ASP A 403 -5.25 6.23 5.41
CA ASP A 403 -4.60 6.51 4.11
C ASP A 403 -5.43 7.50 3.27
N LEU A 404 -6.76 7.29 3.18
CA LEU A 404 -7.64 8.21 2.46
C LEU A 404 -7.64 9.63 3.03
N VAL A 405 -7.65 9.75 4.35
CA VAL A 405 -7.61 11.05 5.02
C VAL A 405 -6.26 11.73 4.79
N ASP A 406 -5.15 11.00 4.91
CA ASP A 406 -3.80 11.53 4.71
C ASP A 406 -3.61 12.03 3.28
N GLU A 407 -3.97 11.21 2.29
CA GLU A 407 -3.88 11.56 0.87
C GLU A 407 -4.79 12.74 0.49
N ALA A 408 -6.01 12.78 1.01
CA ALA A 408 -6.94 13.89 0.76
C ALA A 408 -6.46 15.20 1.41
N CYS A 409 -5.89 15.13 2.62
CA CYS A 409 -5.27 16.28 3.28
C CYS A 409 -4.08 16.83 2.48
N ALA A 410 -3.21 15.93 2.00
CA ALA A 410 -2.07 16.32 1.16
C ALA A 410 -2.53 16.98 -0.16
N ALA A 411 -3.54 16.41 -0.82
CA ALA A 411 -4.11 16.98 -2.04
C ALA A 411 -4.79 18.35 -1.80
N ALA A 412 -5.53 18.49 -0.69
CA ALA A 412 -6.17 19.75 -0.30
C ALA A 412 -5.14 20.84 0.00
N ARG A 413 -4.05 20.49 0.71
CA ARG A 413 -2.94 21.39 0.99
C ARG A 413 -2.28 21.90 -0.29
N ILE A 414 -1.95 21.01 -1.25
CA ILE A 414 -1.33 21.39 -2.53
C ILE A 414 -2.25 22.35 -3.30
N ARG A 415 -3.56 22.07 -3.37
CA ARG A 415 -4.54 22.95 -4.03
C ARG A 415 -4.63 24.31 -3.34
N ALA A 416 -4.62 24.35 -2.00
CA ALA A 416 -4.68 25.59 -1.24
C ALA A 416 -3.43 26.45 -1.44
N GLU A 417 -2.25 25.85 -1.50
CA GLU A 417 -1.00 26.55 -1.81
C GLU A 417 -1.05 27.20 -3.20
N GLN A 418 -1.59 26.51 -4.21
CA GLN A 418 -1.81 27.07 -5.56
C GLN A 418 -2.83 28.22 -5.57
N ALA A 419 -3.90 28.09 -4.76
CA ALA A 419 -4.97 29.10 -4.63
C ALA A 419 -4.65 30.22 -3.61
N LYS A 420 -3.49 30.19 -2.95
CA LYS A 420 -3.06 31.11 -1.88
C LYS A 420 -4.05 31.18 -0.70
N GLN A 421 -4.69 30.06 -0.38
CA GLN A 421 -5.54 29.92 0.81
C GLN A 421 -4.72 29.48 2.02
N SER A 422 -5.01 30.01 3.21
CA SER A 422 -4.20 29.78 4.41
C SER A 422 -4.49 28.43 5.10
N LYS A 423 -5.75 28.00 5.14
CA LYS A 423 -6.16 26.75 5.78
C LYS A 423 -7.41 26.18 5.08
N PRO A 424 -7.28 25.18 4.20
CA PRO A 424 -8.43 24.58 3.53
C PRO A 424 -9.21 23.69 4.49
N THR A 425 -10.51 23.57 4.27
CA THR A 425 -11.38 22.60 4.94
C THR A 425 -11.58 21.43 4.00
N LEU A 426 -11.37 20.22 4.50
CA LEU A 426 -11.57 18.99 3.74
C LEU A 426 -13.06 18.70 3.62
N MET A 427 -13.53 18.47 2.40
CA MET A 427 -14.94 18.13 2.13
C MET A 427 -15.06 16.62 1.85
N PRO A 428 -16.25 16.01 2.06
CA PRO A 428 -16.51 14.64 1.67
C PRO A 428 -16.16 14.32 0.20
N ASP A 429 -16.34 15.31 -0.70
CA ASP A 429 -15.97 15.18 -2.10
C ASP A 429 -14.47 15.02 -2.33
N ASP A 430 -13.63 15.61 -1.48
CA ASP A 430 -12.19 15.41 -1.54
C ASP A 430 -11.80 13.96 -1.26
N ILE A 431 -12.44 13.36 -0.25
CA ILE A 431 -12.31 11.92 0.03
C ILE A 431 -12.81 11.08 -1.15
N ALA A 432 -13.95 11.45 -1.74
CA ALA A 432 -14.51 10.75 -2.89
C ALA A 432 -13.54 10.77 -4.09
N HIS A 433 -12.83 11.88 -4.32
CA HIS A 433 -11.78 11.96 -5.34
C HIS A 433 -10.64 10.97 -5.11
N VAL A 434 -10.14 10.88 -3.88
CA VAL A 434 -9.07 9.93 -3.53
C VAL A 434 -9.54 8.50 -3.68
N VAL A 435 -10.75 8.19 -3.20
CA VAL A 435 -11.35 6.86 -3.37
C VAL A 435 -11.49 6.49 -4.84
N ALA A 436 -11.89 7.44 -5.70
CA ALA A 436 -12.02 7.20 -7.13
C ALA A 436 -10.67 6.86 -7.79
N GLN A 437 -9.60 7.53 -7.38
CA GLN A 437 -8.25 7.22 -7.85
C GLN A 437 -7.79 5.84 -7.38
N ALA A 438 -8.03 5.50 -6.13
CA ALA A 438 -7.62 4.23 -5.54
C ALA A 438 -8.43 3.03 -6.04
N SER A 439 -9.76 3.20 -6.26
CA SER A 439 -10.68 2.13 -6.68
C SER A 439 -10.86 2.03 -8.20
N GLY A 440 -10.51 3.08 -8.95
CA GLY A 440 -10.79 3.20 -10.39
C GLY A 440 -12.26 3.48 -10.71
N VAL A 441 -13.11 3.79 -9.71
CA VAL A 441 -14.51 4.19 -9.90
C VAL A 441 -14.55 5.69 -10.17
N PRO A 442 -15.23 6.19 -11.23
CA PRO A 442 -15.32 7.62 -11.50
C PRO A 442 -15.90 8.43 -10.35
N VAL A 443 -15.33 9.62 -10.06
CA VAL A 443 -15.73 10.51 -8.94
C VAL A 443 -17.21 10.83 -8.96
N GLU A 444 -17.76 11.17 -10.13
CA GLU A 444 -19.17 11.50 -10.33
C GLU A 444 -20.12 10.38 -9.86
N ARG A 445 -19.59 9.16 -9.76
CA ARG A 445 -20.33 7.98 -9.31
C ARG A 445 -20.14 7.62 -7.86
N VAL A 446 -19.06 8.09 -7.23
CA VAL A 446 -18.83 7.88 -5.80
C VAL A 446 -19.78 8.75 -4.97
N GLY A 447 -20.08 9.97 -5.43
CA GLY A 447 -20.99 10.91 -4.78
C GLY A 447 -22.47 10.83 -5.23
N GLU A 448 -22.77 10.20 -6.41
CA GLU A 448 -24.13 10.10 -6.95
C GLU A 448 -24.99 9.18 -6.08
N GLN A 449 -26.20 9.64 -5.74
CA GLN A 449 -27.13 8.79 -4.98
C GLN A 449 -27.47 7.53 -5.79
N GLU A 450 -27.35 6.37 -5.18
CA GLU A 450 -27.56 5.06 -5.83
C GLU A 450 -28.97 4.93 -6.46
N ARG A 451 -29.95 5.66 -5.90
CA ARG A 451 -31.31 5.74 -6.45
C ARG A 451 -31.35 6.33 -7.85
N GLU A 452 -30.64 7.46 -8.08
CA GLU A 452 -30.62 8.10 -9.40
C GLU A 452 -29.98 7.22 -10.48
N ARG A 453 -29.00 6.41 -10.09
CA ARG A 453 -28.38 5.44 -11.00
C ARG A 453 -29.34 4.33 -11.40
N LEU A 454 -30.08 3.81 -10.43
CA LEU A 454 -31.07 2.76 -10.67
C LEU A 454 -32.21 3.25 -11.54
N ASP A 455 -32.66 4.50 -11.35
CA ASP A 455 -33.73 5.10 -12.12
C ASP A 455 -33.33 5.33 -13.58
N LYS A 456 -32.12 5.80 -13.83
CA LYS A 456 -31.58 6.10 -15.17
C LYS A 456 -30.96 4.90 -15.90
N LEU A 457 -30.79 3.76 -15.23
CA LEU A 457 -30.11 2.59 -15.79
C LEU A 457 -30.84 2.04 -17.03
N GLU A 458 -32.13 1.86 -16.91
CA GLU A 458 -32.96 1.31 -17.99
C GLU A 458 -32.96 2.20 -19.25
N GLU A 459 -33.04 3.51 -19.07
CA GLU A 459 -32.98 4.48 -20.17
C GLU A 459 -31.62 4.45 -20.87
N ARG A 460 -30.53 4.45 -20.09
CA ARG A 460 -29.17 4.39 -20.63
C ARG A 460 -28.89 3.10 -21.39
N LEU A 461 -29.37 1.97 -20.87
CA LEU A 461 -29.22 0.68 -21.55
C LEU A 461 -30.06 0.62 -22.84
N ASN A 462 -31.28 1.14 -22.83
CA ASN A 462 -32.15 1.19 -24.03
C ASN A 462 -31.57 2.12 -25.12
N ALA A 463 -30.88 3.20 -24.77
CA ALA A 463 -30.14 4.04 -25.71
C ALA A 463 -29.01 3.30 -26.42
N GLU A 464 -28.36 2.34 -25.72
CA GLU A 464 -27.26 1.57 -26.27
C GLU A 464 -27.70 0.31 -27.02
N ILE A 465 -28.72 -0.38 -26.53
CA ILE A 465 -29.16 -1.71 -27.01
C ILE A 465 -30.49 -1.61 -27.73
N VAL A 466 -30.48 -1.88 -29.01
CA VAL A 466 -31.65 -1.82 -29.87
C VAL A 466 -32.37 -3.17 -29.93
N GLY A 467 -33.68 -3.18 -29.84
CA GLY A 467 -34.53 -4.35 -30.06
C GLY A 467 -34.61 -5.35 -28.90
N GLN A 468 -34.09 -5.01 -27.71
CA GLN A 468 -34.03 -5.91 -26.54
C GLN A 468 -34.64 -5.28 -25.28
N SER A 469 -35.66 -4.42 -25.38
CA SER A 469 -36.22 -3.66 -24.26
C SER A 469 -36.64 -4.53 -23.07
N ARG A 470 -37.19 -5.74 -23.33
CA ARG A 470 -37.54 -6.70 -22.25
C ARG A 470 -36.33 -7.24 -21.51
N ALA A 471 -35.25 -7.53 -22.23
CA ALA A 471 -34.00 -7.98 -21.61
C ALA A 471 -33.38 -6.86 -20.77
N VAL A 472 -33.41 -5.61 -21.29
CA VAL A 472 -32.93 -4.43 -20.56
C VAL A 472 -33.75 -4.20 -19.28
N ALA A 473 -35.08 -4.24 -19.36
CA ALA A 473 -35.98 -4.07 -18.21
C ALA A 473 -35.75 -5.18 -17.14
N ALA A 474 -35.56 -6.42 -17.58
CA ALA A 474 -35.26 -7.55 -16.68
C ALA A 474 -33.91 -7.36 -15.95
N VAL A 475 -32.86 -6.95 -16.67
CA VAL A 475 -31.54 -6.65 -16.08
C VAL A 475 -31.65 -5.49 -15.09
N ALA A 476 -32.27 -4.38 -15.45
CA ALA A 476 -32.46 -3.22 -14.58
C ALA A 476 -33.28 -3.60 -13.33
N GLY A 477 -34.34 -4.41 -13.52
CA GLY A 477 -35.17 -4.93 -12.43
C GLY A 477 -34.40 -5.84 -11.46
N ALA A 478 -33.56 -6.74 -11.97
CA ALA A 478 -32.72 -7.61 -11.13
C ALA A 478 -31.73 -6.81 -10.29
N ILE A 479 -31.04 -5.85 -10.90
CA ILE A 479 -30.10 -4.97 -10.17
C ILE A 479 -30.83 -4.11 -9.15
N ARG A 480 -32.01 -3.58 -9.48
CA ARG A 480 -32.84 -2.81 -8.56
C ARG A 480 -33.25 -3.64 -7.33
N ARG A 481 -33.71 -4.89 -7.52
CA ARG A 481 -34.07 -5.80 -6.41
C ARG A 481 -32.88 -6.08 -5.49
N SER A 482 -31.72 -6.38 -6.04
CA SER A 482 -30.52 -6.67 -5.27
C SER A 482 -30.06 -5.47 -4.41
N ARG A 483 -30.29 -4.23 -4.88
CA ARG A 483 -29.81 -3.01 -4.21
C ARG A 483 -30.78 -2.37 -3.24
N THR A 484 -32.03 -2.80 -3.20
CA THR A 484 -33.03 -2.29 -2.22
C THR A 484 -32.84 -2.82 -0.80
N GLY A 485 -31.78 -3.59 -0.54
CA GLY A 485 -31.51 -4.16 0.79
C GLY A 485 -32.37 -5.37 1.15
N LEU A 486 -33.23 -5.83 0.23
CA LEU A 486 -34.07 -7.03 0.40
C LEU A 486 -33.37 -8.32 -0.03
N GLY A 487 -32.16 -8.20 -0.63
CA GLY A 487 -31.34 -9.33 -1.06
C GLY A 487 -30.61 -10.02 0.11
N GLU A 488 -30.25 -11.30 -0.05
CA GLU A 488 -29.43 -12.03 0.91
C GLU A 488 -28.04 -11.38 1.02
N PRO A 489 -27.57 -11.02 2.24
CA PRO A 489 -26.24 -10.47 2.43
C PRO A 489 -25.19 -11.50 2.05
N GLY A 490 -24.16 -11.07 1.28
CA GLY A 490 -23.06 -11.94 0.91
C GLY A 490 -23.07 -12.42 -0.54
N ARG A 491 -24.11 -12.17 -1.33
CA ARG A 491 -24.21 -12.54 -2.75
C ARG A 491 -23.69 -11.44 -3.70
N PRO A 492 -23.34 -11.77 -4.96
CA PRO A 492 -23.07 -10.78 -6.00
C PRO A 492 -24.23 -9.78 -6.20
N MET A 493 -23.93 -8.59 -6.77
CA MET A 493 -24.95 -7.57 -7.08
C MET A 493 -26.07 -8.07 -7.99
N GLY A 494 -25.80 -9.09 -8.79
CA GLY A 494 -26.78 -9.72 -9.67
C GLY A 494 -26.14 -10.89 -10.39
N ALA A 495 -26.92 -11.93 -10.60
CA ALA A 495 -26.50 -13.14 -11.29
C ALA A 495 -27.52 -13.51 -12.35
N MET A 496 -27.19 -13.34 -13.63
CA MET A 496 -28.16 -13.49 -14.73
C MET A 496 -27.65 -14.40 -15.84
N LEU A 497 -28.56 -15.19 -16.41
CA LEU A 497 -28.29 -16.01 -17.57
C LEU A 497 -28.96 -15.42 -18.82
N PHE A 498 -28.17 -15.12 -19.85
CA PHE A 498 -28.64 -14.62 -21.14
C PHE A 498 -28.73 -15.77 -22.15
N LEU A 499 -29.94 -16.08 -22.56
CA LEU A 499 -30.25 -17.14 -23.50
C LEU A 499 -30.64 -16.57 -24.87
N GLY A 500 -30.24 -17.23 -25.94
CA GLY A 500 -30.66 -16.83 -27.31
C GLY A 500 -29.62 -17.13 -28.38
N PRO A 501 -29.96 -16.95 -29.66
CA PRO A 501 -29.06 -17.20 -30.77
C PRO A 501 -27.80 -16.30 -30.74
N THR A 502 -26.82 -16.65 -31.56
CA THR A 502 -25.64 -15.79 -31.73
C THR A 502 -25.98 -14.49 -32.43
N GLY A 503 -25.34 -13.37 -32.03
CA GLY A 503 -25.51 -12.09 -32.73
C GLY A 503 -26.76 -11.28 -32.33
N VAL A 504 -27.53 -11.67 -31.29
CA VAL A 504 -28.72 -10.92 -30.83
C VAL A 504 -28.41 -9.82 -29.83
N GLY A 505 -27.13 -9.66 -29.40
CA GLY A 505 -26.72 -8.58 -28.50
C GLY A 505 -26.41 -8.96 -27.05
N LYS A 506 -26.30 -10.26 -26.69
CA LYS A 506 -25.98 -10.71 -25.30
C LYS A 506 -24.71 -10.08 -24.76
N THR A 507 -23.59 -10.22 -25.44
CA THR A 507 -22.29 -9.63 -25.05
C THR A 507 -22.29 -8.10 -25.14
N ALA A 508 -23.11 -7.53 -26.08
CA ALA A 508 -23.28 -6.08 -26.19
C ALA A 508 -23.98 -5.49 -24.97
N LEU A 509 -25.01 -6.16 -24.44
CA LEU A 509 -25.71 -5.74 -23.22
C LEU A 509 -24.78 -5.82 -22.00
N ALA A 510 -23.95 -6.85 -21.89
CA ALA A 510 -22.94 -6.96 -20.82
C ALA A 510 -21.95 -5.79 -20.87
N ARG A 511 -21.49 -5.40 -22.06
CA ARG A 511 -20.61 -4.23 -22.27
C ARG A 511 -21.32 -2.92 -21.93
N ALA A 512 -22.53 -2.73 -22.43
CA ALA A 512 -23.33 -1.55 -22.12
C ALA A 512 -23.60 -1.41 -20.61
N LEU A 513 -23.83 -2.54 -19.93
CA LEU A 513 -24.00 -2.58 -18.49
C LEU A 513 -22.72 -2.16 -17.75
N ALA A 514 -21.55 -2.65 -18.17
CA ALA A 514 -20.27 -2.26 -17.57
C ALA A 514 -20.03 -0.74 -17.71
N VAL A 515 -20.32 -0.17 -18.87
CA VAL A 515 -20.20 1.28 -19.08
C VAL A 515 -21.28 2.05 -18.30
N SER A 516 -22.54 1.60 -18.34
CA SER A 516 -23.66 2.32 -17.71
C SER A 516 -23.65 2.24 -16.19
N TRP A 517 -23.21 1.13 -15.61
CA TRP A 517 -23.20 0.92 -14.16
C TRP A 517 -21.86 1.26 -13.51
N PHE A 518 -20.72 0.80 -14.07
CA PHE A 518 -19.39 1.01 -13.52
C PHE A 518 -18.59 2.13 -14.20
N GLY A 519 -19.06 2.71 -15.30
CA GLY A 519 -18.48 3.89 -15.94
C GLY A 519 -17.35 3.61 -16.94
N SER A 520 -16.94 2.37 -17.11
CA SER A 520 -15.84 2.03 -17.99
C SER A 520 -16.05 0.69 -18.67
N GLU A 521 -15.70 0.61 -19.96
CA GLU A 521 -15.67 -0.66 -20.68
C GLU A 521 -14.63 -1.63 -20.08
N LYS A 522 -13.57 -1.11 -19.45
CA LYS A 522 -12.55 -1.90 -18.75
C LYS A 522 -13.10 -2.62 -17.50
N ALA A 523 -14.28 -2.25 -17.02
CA ALA A 523 -14.98 -2.95 -15.93
C ALA A 523 -15.66 -4.25 -16.41
N LEU A 524 -15.66 -4.58 -17.71
CA LEU A 524 -16.07 -5.88 -18.22
C LEU A 524 -14.91 -6.87 -18.17
N LEU A 525 -15.03 -7.88 -17.32
CA LEU A 525 -14.14 -9.03 -17.25
C LEU A 525 -14.78 -10.18 -18.03
N LYS A 526 -14.27 -10.43 -19.25
CA LYS A 526 -14.82 -11.45 -20.13
C LYS A 526 -13.98 -12.72 -20.08
N PHE A 527 -14.64 -13.87 -19.85
CA PHE A 527 -14.06 -15.22 -19.91
C PHE A 527 -14.81 -16.03 -20.95
N ASP A 528 -14.11 -16.43 -22.02
CA ASP A 528 -14.66 -17.27 -23.06
C ASP A 528 -14.57 -18.74 -22.63
N MET A 529 -15.71 -19.35 -22.37
CA MET A 529 -15.74 -20.73 -21.84
C MET A 529 -15.31 -21.78 -22.85
N SER A 530 -15.18 -21.42 -24.11
CA SER A 530 -14.54 -22.32 -25.10
C SER A 530 -13.05 -22.59 -24.83
N GLU A 531 -12.38 -21.74 -24.05
CA GLU A 531 -11.00 -21.94 -23.62
C GLU A 531 -10.90 -22.86 -22.38
N TYR A 532 -12.02 -23.13 -21.69
CA TYR A 532 -12.08 -23.85 -20.41
C TYR A 532 -12.91 -25.15 -20.52
N GLN A 533 -12.73 -25.89 -21.62
CA GLN A 533 -13.46 -27.14 -21.87
C GLN A 533 -12.87 -28.35 -21.13
N GLU A 534 -11.57 -28.29 -20.80
CA GLU A 534 -10.86 -29.39 -20.14
C GLU A 534 -10.60 -29.05 -18.65
N GLN A 535 -10.50 -30.09 -17.82
CA GLN A 535 -10.36 -29.93 -16.37
C GLN A 535 -9.11 -29.11 -15.99
N HIS A 536 -7.99 -29.33 -16.67
CA HIS A 536 -6.77 -28.59 -16.38
C HIS A 536 -6.86 -27.10 -16.78
N THR A 537 -7.65 -26.76 -17.82
CA THR A 537 -7.90 -25.37 -18.20
C THR A 537 -8.88 -24.71 -17.22
N ALA A 538 -9.89 -25.43 -16.73
CA ALA A 538 -10.79 -24.94 -15.69
C ALA A 538 -10.05 -24.57 -14.39
N ALA A 539 -9.03 -25.37 -14.03
CA ALA A 539 -8.19 -25.07 -12.87
C ALA A 539 -7.43 -23.72 -12.99
N ARG A 540 -7.14 -23.24 -14.20
CA ARG A 540 -6.48 -21.94 -14.41
C ARG A 540 -7.31 -20.74 -13.92
N LEU A 541 -8.62 -20.89 -13.79
CA LEU A 541 -9.48 -19.84 -13.21
C LEU A 541 -9.18 -19.61 -11.72
N LEU A 542 -8.84 -20.68 -10.98
CA LEU A 542 -8.52 -20.66 -9.55
C LEU A 542 -7.00 -20.60 -9.26
N GLY A 543 -6.17 -20.92 -10.25
CA GLY A 543 -4.72 -21.13 -10.10
C GLY A 543 -4.34 -22.60 -10.03
N ALA A 544 -3.11 -22.92 -10.39
CA ALA A 544 -2.59 -24.29 -10.37
C ALA A 544 -2.39 -24.78 -8.92
N PRO A 545 -2.73 -26.03 -8.60
CA PRO A 545 -2.44 -26.63 -7.30
C PRO A 545 -0.92 -26.69 -7.04
N PRO A 546 -0.51 -26.78 -5.75
CA PRO A 546 0.89 -26.94 -5.39
C PRO A 546 1.55 -28.12 -6.12
N GLY A 547 2.71 -27.86 -6.73
CA GLY A 547 3.48 -28.87 -7.47
C GLY A 547 3.24 -28.91 -8.98
N TYR A 548 2.36 -28.10 -9.55
CA TYR A 548 2.18 -27.95 -10.98
C TYR A 548 2.85 -26.67 -11.50
N LEU A 549 3.29 -26.69 -12.78
CA LEU A 549 3.82 -25.51 -13.47
C LEU A 549 2.79 -24.38 -13.47
N GLY A 550 3.20 -23.16 -12.99
CA GLY A 550 2.31 -22.00 -12.87
C GLY A 550 1.63 -21.85 -11.50
N HIS A 551 2.06 -22.60 -10.47
CA HIS A 551 1.56 -22.44 -9.09
C HIS A 551 1.74 -21.01 -8.53
N ASP A 552 2.84 -20.34 -8.91
CA ASP A 552 3.12 -18.95 -8.50
C ASP A 552 2.27 -17.91 -9.26
N GLU A 553 1.60 -18.33 -10.35
CA GLU A 553 0.63 -17.49 -11.06
C GLU A 553 -0.74 -17.65 -10.39
N GLY A 554 -1.29 -16.57 -9.84
CA GLY A 554 -2.65 -16.56 -9.27
C GLY A 554 -3.71 -16.96 -10.30
N GLY A 555 -4.90 -17.37 -9.83
CA GLY A 555 -5.99 -17.74 -10.72
C GLY A 555 -6.46 -16.58 -11.59
N GLN A 556 -6.68 -16.81 -12.87
CA GLN A 556 -7.06 -15.75 -13.82
C GLN A 556 -8.33 -15.02 -13.42
N LEU A 557 -9.34 -15.74 -12.93
CA LEU A 557 -10.61 -15.15 -12.47
C LEU A 557 -10.42 -14.40 -11.14
N THR A 558 -9.78 -15.03 -10.17
CA THR A 558 -9.59 -14.47 -8.84
C THR A 558 -8.69 -13.23 -8.85
N GLU A 559 -7.61 -13.24 -9.64
CA GLU A 559 -6.74 -12.08 -9.81
C GLU A 559 -7.45 -10.93 -10.55
N ALA A 560 -8.22 -11.23 -11.61
CA ALA A 560 -8.95 -10.20 -12.33
C ALA A 560 -9.96 -9.47 -11.45
N VAL A 561 -10.72 -10.21 -10.62
CA VAL A 561 -11.71 -9.63 -9.69
C VAL A 561 -11.03 -8.92 -8.51
N ARG A 562 -9.93 -9.45 -7.97
CA ARG A 562 -9.16 -8.73 -6.92
C ARG A 562 -8.63 -7.39 -7.40
N ARG A 563 -8.18 -7.32 -8.66
CA ARG A 563 -7.72 -6.05 -9.27
C ARG A 563 -8.88 -5.10 -9.59
N ARG A 564 -10.07 -5.63 -9.88
CA ARG A 564 -11.27 -4.87 -10.24
C ARG A 564 -12.51 -5.42 -9.54
N PRO A 565 -12.68 -5.14 -8.25
CA PRO A 565 -13.80 -5.66 -7.46
C PRO A 565 -15.16 -5.10 -7.90
N TYR A 566 -15.16 -3.95 -8.60
CA TYR A 566 -16.35 -3.34 -9.20
C TYR A 566 -16.37 -3.64 -10.71
N SER A 567 -16.98 -4.76 -11.11
CA SER A 567 -16.93 -5.23 -12.49
C SER A 567 -18.14 -6.07 -12.86
N VAL A 568 -18.37 -6.17 -14.18
CA VAL A 568 -19.23 -7.18 -14.77
C VAL A 568 -18.37 -8.37 -15.15
N VAL A 569 -18.61 -9.51 -14.52
CA VAL A 569 -17.94 -10.77 -14.84
C VAL A 569 -18.80 -11.56 -15.82
N LEU A 570 -18.35 -11.66 -17.05
CA LEU A 570 -19.06 -12.33 -18.14
C LEU A 570 -18.42 -13.69 -18.44
N PHE A 571 -19.18 -14.76 -18.22
CA PHE A 571 -18.86 -16.11 -18.69
C PHE A 571 -19.57 -16.34 -20.03
N ASP A 572 -18.83 -16.22 -21.12
CA ASP A 572 -19.41 -16.30 -22.48
C ASP A 572 -19.43 -17.76 -22.96
N GLU A 573 -20.55 -18.20 -23.54
CA GLU A 573 -20.80 -19.57 -24.04
C GLU A 573 -20.63 -20.65 -22.96
N ILE A 574 -21.32 -20.49 -21.83
CA ILE A 574 -21.17 -21.36 -20.63
C ILE A 574 -21.45 -22.85 -20.91
N GLU A 575 -22.24 -23.16 -21.93
CA GLU A 575 -22.52 -24.55 -22.34
C GLU A 575 -21.28 -25.31 -22.84
N LYS A 576 -20.20 -24.61 -23.17
CA LYS A 576 -18.92 -25.19 -23.59
C LYS A 576 -17.98 -25.49 -22.43
N ALA A 577 -18.27 -24.96 -21.25
CA ALA A 577 -17.43 -25.06 -20.08
C ALA A 577 -17.35 -26.50 -19.53
N HIS A 578 -16.20 -26.83 -18.93
CA HIS A 578 -16.08 -28.06 -18.15
C HIS A 578 -17.08 -28.06 -16.97
N PRO A 579 -17.68 -29.20 -16.59
CA PRO A 579 -18.65 -29.29 -15.49
C PRO A 579 -18.16 -28.73 -14.15
N ASP A 580 -16.86 -28.75 -13.87
CA ASP A 580 -16.28 -28.23 -12.64
C ASP A 580 -16.47 -26.70 -12.48
N ILE A 581 -16.66 -25.98 -13.60
CA ILE A 581 -16.94 -24.54 -13.57
C ILE A 581 -18.29 -24.25 -12.91
N GLN A 582 -19.25 -25.18 -12.99
CA GLN A 582 -20.51 -25.02 -12.25
C GLN A 582 -20.31 -25.02 -10.73
N ASN A 583 -19.30 -25.73 -10.21
CA ASN A 583 -18.95 -25.69 -8.78
C ASN A 583 -18.35 -24.33 -8.39
N ILE A 584 -17.49 -23.76 -9.26
CA ILE A 584 -16.90 -22.43 -9.06
C ILE A 584 -18.02 -21.37 -9.04
N LEU A 585 -18.93 -21.43 -10.00
CA LEU A 585 -20.07 -20.53 -10.08
C LEU A 585 -20.99 -20.66 -8.86
N LEU A 586 -21.24 -21.88 -8.39
CA LEU A 586 -22.05 -22.12 -7.20
C LEU A 586 -21.46 -21.40 -5.97
N GLN A 587 -20.15 -21.57 -5.74
CA GLN A 587 -19.45 -20.88 -4.65
C GLN A 587 -19.52 -19.36 -4.78
N ILE A 588 -19.34 -18.81 -5.98
CA ILE A 588 -19.46 -17.37 -6.23
C ILE A 588 -20.88 -16.87 -5.91
N LEU A 589 -21.91 -17.61 -6.34
CA LEU A 589 -23.31 -17.17 -6.20
C LEU A 589 -23.89 -17.41 -4.79
N GLU A 590 -23.33 -18.31 -4.00
CA GLU A 590 -23.73 -18.57 -2.60
C GLU A 590 -22.98 -17.68 -1.63
N ASP A 591 -21.66 -17.74 -1.66
CA ASP A 591 -20.79 -17.10 -0.66
C ASP A 591 -20.36 -15.69 -1.06
N GLY A 592 -20.52 -15.32 -2.35
CA GLY A 592 -19.99 -14.07 -2.92
C GLY A 592 -18.48 -13.95 -2.84
N GLN A 593 -17.79 -15.05 -2.58
CA GLN A 593 -16.34 -15.13 -2.44
C GLN A 593 -15.81 -16.40 -3.13
N LEU A 594 -14.60 -16.30 -3.64
CA LEU A 594 -13.91 -17.43 -4.25
C LEU A 594 -12.48 -17.50 -3.72
N THR A 595 -12.06 -18.65 -3.24
CA THR A 595 -10.70 -18.86 -2.72
C THR A 595 -9.83 -19.46 -3.82
N ASP A 596 -8.69 -18.84 -4.12
CA ASP A 596 -7.73 -19.33 -5.08
C ASP A 596 -6.88 -20.51 -4.53
N ALA A 597 -6.08 -21.13 -5.39
CA ALA A 597 -5.21 -22.25 -5.00
C ALA A 597 -4.14 -21.85 -3.96
N MET A 598 -3.85 -20.57 -3.82
CA MET A 598 -2.93 -20.01 -2.82
C MET A 598 -3.63 -19.65 -1.49
N GLY A 599 -4.93 -19.94 -1.34
CA GLY A 599 -5.70 -19.59 -0.15
C GLY A 599 -6.20 -18.13 -0.10
N ARG A 600 -5.94 -17.33 -1.13
CA ARG A 600 -6.34 -15.92 -1.18
C ARG A 600 -7.79 -15.81 -1.64
N LYS A 601 -8.57 -14.97 -0.97
CA LYS A 601 -10.00 -14.76 -1.28
C LYS A 601 -10.17 -13.63 -2.30
N ALA A 602 -11.03 -13.85 -3.29
CA ALA A 602 -11.55 -12.85 -4.21
C ALA A 602 -13.02 -12.57 -3.86
N ASP A 603 -13.38 -11.29 -3.73
CA ASP A 603 -14.71 -10.84 -3.32
C ASP A 603 -15.57 -10.46 -4.55
N PHE A 604 -16.67 -11.17 -4.76
CA PHE A 604 -17.61 -10.97 -5.86
C PHE A 604 -18.87 -10.20 -5.45
N ARG A 605 -19.01 -9.79 -4.18
CA ARG A 605 -20.22 -9.09 -3.68
C ARG A 605 -20.51 -7.77 -4.39
N ASN A 606 -19.47 -7.16 -4.94
CA ASN A 606 -19.56 -5.93 -5.72
C ASN A 606 -19.52 -6.15 -7.24
N THR A 607 -19.67 -7.39 -7.70
CA THR A 607 -19.68 -7.74 -9.12
C THR A 607 -21.09 -8.08 -9.60
N ILE A 608 -21.32 -7.92 -10.90
CA ILE A 608 -22.48 -8.46 -11.60
C ILE A 608 -22.02 -9.66 -12.41
N VAL A 609 -22.54 -10.84 -12.12
CA VAL A 609 -22.19 -12.09 -12.80
C VAL A 609 -23.15 -12.34 -13.94
N LEU A 610 -22.65 -12.41 -15.15
CA LEU A 610 -23.43 -12.67 -16.35
C LEU A 610 -22.94 -13.96 -17.02
N LEU A 611 -23.88 -14.83 -17.34
CA LEU A 611 -23.63 -16.02 -18.10
C LEU A 611 -24.29 -15.85 -19.46
N THR A 612 -23.64 -16.18 -20.57
CA THR A 612 -24.32 -16.26 -21.87
C THR A 612 -24.37 -17.69 -22.34
N SER A 613 -25.45 -18.04 -23.03
CA SER A 613 -25.61 -19.36 -23.62
C SER A 613 -26.42 -19.33 -24.90
N ASN A 614 -26.17 -20.30 -25.78
CA ASN A 614 -26.94 -20.58 -26.97
C ASN A 614 -27.92 -21.76 -26.77
N LEU A 615 -28.03 -22.28 -25.55
CA LEU A 615 -29.01 -23.31 -25.22
C LEU A 615 -30.43 -22.82 -25.56
N GLY A 616 -31.23 -23.68 -26.14
CA GLY A 616 -32.60 -23.35 -26.56
C GLY A 616 -32.68 -22.47 -27.80
N ALA A 617 -31.58 -22.01 -28.40
CA ALA A 617 -31.60 -21.17 -29.61
C ALA A 617 -32.37 -21.79 -30.78
N ARG A 618 -32.42 -23.13 -30.89
CA ARG A 618 -33.19 -23.86 -31.89
C ARG A 618 -34.70 -23.58 -31.80
N PHE A 619 -35.24 -23.36 -30.60
CA PHE A 619 -36.66 -23.03 -30.41
C PHE A 619 -36.99 -21.62 -30.87
N LEU A 620 -36.03 -20.71 -30.74
CA LEU A 620 -36.14 -19.29 -31.11
C LEU A 620 -35.91 -19.06 -32.62
N ALA A 621 -35.10 -19.91 -33.28
CA ALA A 621 -34.76 -19.81 -34.69
C ALA A 621 -35.78 -20.51 -35.59
N GLY A 622 -36.63 -21.39 -35.06
CA GLY A 622 -37.59 -22.16 -35.84
C GLY A 622 -38.79 -21.33 -36.27
N GLN A 623 -38.93 -21.07 -37.54
CA GLN A 623 -40.19 -20.68 -38.20
C GLN A 623 -41.18 -21.87 -38.21
N SER A 624 -41.56 -22.38 -37.05
CA SER A 624 -42.75 -23.24 -36.99
C SER A 624 -43.97 -22.32 -36.88
N THR A 625 -44.47 -21.92 -38.03
CA THR A 625 -45.84 -21.43 -38.14
C THR A 625 -46.76 -22.57 -37.71
N PRO A 626 -47.46 -22.51 -36.56
CA PRO A 626 -48.49 -23.48 -36.25
C PRO A 626 -49.60 -23.28 -37.27
N LEU A 627 -49.93 -24.29 -38.06
CA LEU A 627 -51.17 -24.34 -38.77
C LEU A 627 -52.30 -24.30 -37.73
N GLY A 628 -52.97 -23.16 -37.60
CA GLY A 628 -54.14 -23.04 -36.75
C GLY A 628 -54.08 -21.86 -35.79
N PHE A 629 -54.90 -20.83 -36.09
CA PHE A 629 -55.30 -19.65 -35.31
C PHE A 629 -54.16 -18.69 -34.92
N ALA A 630 -54.31 -17.42 -35.29
CA ALA A 630 -53.45 -16.30 -35.05
C ALA A 630 -53.24 -16.03 -33.53
N ALA A 631 -52.34 -16.78 -32.90
CA ALA A 631 -51.74 -16.36 -31.64
C ALA A 631 -50.82 -15.19 -31.99
N GLY A 632 -50.97 -14.04 -31.36
CA GLY A 632 -50.11 -12.88 -31.58
C GLY A 632 -48.61 -13.25 -31.38
N SER A 633 -47.76 -12.59 -32.13
CA SER A 633 -46.29 -12.85 -32.13
C SER A 633 -45.67 -12.92 -30.71
N GLU A 634 -46.28 -12.25 -29.78
CA GLU A 634 -45.89 -12.21 -28.34
C GLU A 634 -46.12 -13.55 -27.63
N ALA A 635 -47.30 -14.16 -27.80
CA ALA A 635 -47.62 -15.46 -27.16
C ALA A 635 -46.75 -16.59 -27.73
N VAL A 636 -46.36 -16.52 -28.99
CA VAL A 636 -45.43 -17.48 -29.60
C VAL A 636 -44.05 -17.34 -28.98
N PHE A 637 -43.56 -16.12 -28.84
CA PHE A 637 -42.24 -15.86 -28.21
C PHE A 637 -42.21 -16.31 -26.73
N GLU A 638 -43.29 -16.07 -25.98
CA GLU A 638 -43.38 -16.54 -24.56
C GLU A 638 -43.29 -18.06 -24.46
N LYS A 639 -43.96 -18.80 -25.33
CA LYS A 639 -43.89 -20.26 -25.36
C LYS A 639 -42.49 -20.74 -25.75
N GLN A 640 -41.88 -20.13 -26.76
CA GLN A 640 -40.50 -20.43 -27.17
C GLN A 640 -39.48 -20.12 -26.08
N SER A 641 -39.67 -18.98 -25.38
CA SER A 641 -38.86 -18.56 -24.27
C SER A 641 -38.93 -19.56 -23.11
N ALA A 642 -40.15 -20.03 -22.75
CA ALA A 642 -40.33 -21.05 -21.72
C ALA A 642 -39.61 -22.36 -22.06
N GLN A 643 -39.67 -22.78 -23.34
CA GLN A 643 -38.95 -23.99 -23.80
C GLN A 643 -37.42 -23.81 -23.75
N ALA A 644 -36.90 -22.63 -24.09
CA ALA A 644 -35.48 -22.34 -24.02
C ALA A 644 -34.99 -22.33 -22.55
N ILE A 645 -35.76 -21.76 -21.63
CA ILE A 645 -35.48 -21.75 -20.20
C ILE A 645 -35.50 -23.18 -19.62
N GLU A 646 -36.44 -24.02 -20.04
CA GLU A 646 -36.50 -25.42 -19.61
C GLU A 646 -35.31 -26.22 -20.10
N GLU A 647 -34.84 -26.01 -21.33
CA GLU A 647 -33.63 -26.65 -21.84
C GLU A 647 -32.39 -26.20 -21.06
N ALA A 648 -32.26 -24.91 -20.76
CA ALA A 648 -31.19 -24.38 -19.94
C ALA A 648 -31.20 -24.97 -18.52
N LYS A 649 -32.39 -25.04 -17.88
CA LYS A 649 -32.52 -25.67 -16.54
C LYS A 649 -32.13 -27.14 -16.52
N LYS A 650 -32.26 -27.88 -17.61
CA LYS A 650 -31.80 -29.27 -17.71
C LYS A 650 -30.28 -29.39 -17.80
N TRP A 651 -29.61 -28.37 -18.35
CA TRP A 651 -28.17 -28.37 -18.49
C TRP A 651 -27.45 -27.96 -17.19
N PHE A 652 -28.01 -26.97 -16.46
CA PHE A 652 -27.49 -26.51 -15.18
C PHE A 652 -27.88 -27.49 -14.05
N ARG A 653 -27.01 -27.59 -13.03
CA ARG A 653 -27.41 -28.23 -11.77
C ARG A 653 -28.56 -27.45 -11.13
N PRO A 654 -29.53 -28.12 -10.50
CA PRO A 654 -30.69 -27.48 -9.89
C PRO A 654 -30.30 -26.39 -8.88
N GLU A 655 -29.25 -26.64 -8.08
CA GLU A 655 -28.72 -25.71 -7.09
C GLU A 655 -28.25 -24.41 -7.75
N LEU A 656 -27.48 -24.52 -8.83
CA LEU A 656 -26.96 -23.33 -9.56
C LEU A 656 -28.10 -22.57 -10.26
N ALA A 657 -29.04 -23.30 -10.87
CA ALA A 657 -30.21 -22.68 -11.53
C ALA A 657 -31.08 -21.90 -10.55
N GLY A 658 -31.20 -22.38 -9.29
CA GLY A 658 -31.94 -21.72 -8.21
C GLY A 658 -31.24 -20.48 -7.63
N ARG A 659 -29.93 -20.30 -7.88
CA ARG A 659 -29.15 -19.15 -7.43
C ARG A 659 -29.07 -18.00 -8.44
N LEU A 660 -29.51 -18.24 -9.68
CA LEU A 660 -29.63 -17.18 -10.66
C LEU A 660 -30.84 -16.29 -10.36
N ASP A 661 -30.64 -14.98 -10.37
CA ASP A 661 -31.70 -14.00 -10.14
C ASP A 661 -32.71 -13.98 -11.29
N GLU A 662 -32.22 -14.16 -12.53
CA GLU A 662 -33.06 -14.08 -13.73
C GLU A 662 -32.45 -14.89 -14.88
N MET A 663 -33.29 -15.59 -15.63
CA MET A 663 -32.98 -16.22 -16.92
C MET A 663 -33.63 -15.42 -18.04
N ILE A 664 -32.85 -14.68 -18.78
CA ILE A 664 -33.33 -13.68 -19.75
C ILE A 664 -33.17 -14.21 -21.16
N VAL A 665 -34.30 -14.31 -21.90
CA VAL A 665 -34.31 -14.77 -23.28
C VAL A 665 -34.28 -13.58 -24.25
N PHE A 666 -33.26 -13.52 -25.09
CA PHE A 666 -33.09 -12.53 -26.12
C PHE A 666 -33.91 -12.87 -27.36
N ARG A 667 -34.64 -11.89 -27.87
CA ARG A 667 -35.42 -12.06 -29.13
C ARG A 667 -34.49 -12.09 -30.33
N PRO A 668 -34.82 -12.86 -31.37
CA PRO A 668 -34.22 -12.65 -32.68
C PRO A 668 -34.47 -11.20 -33.13
N LEU A 669 -33.49 -10.59 -33.78
CA LEU A 669 -33.60 -9.19 -34.22
C LEU A 669 -34.59 -9.07 -35.40
N ALA A 670 -35.57 -8.20 -35.29
CA ALA A 670 -36.46 -7.82 -36.34
C ALA A 670 -35.77 -6.91 -37.38
N ASP A 671 -36.29 -6.82 -38.58
CA ASP A 671 -35.74 -6.00 -39.66
C ASP A 671 -35.53 -4.55 -39.25
N ASP A 672 -36.51 -3.95 -38.58
CA ASP A 672 -36.44 -2.56 -38.09
C ASP A 672 -35.28 -2.39 -37.07
N SER A 673 -35.09 -3.39 -36.21
CA SER A 673 -33.97 -3.39 -35.24
C SER A 673 -32.63 -3.53 -35.95
N LEU A 674 -32.54 -4.36 -37.00
CA LEU A 674 -31.33 -4.50 -37.81
C LEU A 674 -31.00 -3.19 -38.55
N CYS A 675 -32.00 -2.50 -39.10
CA CYS A 675 -31.80 -1.18 -39.71
C CYS A 675 -31.28 -0.15 -38.70
N ALA A 676 -31.88 -0.08 -37.52
CA ALA A 676 -31.40 0.85 -36.47
C ALA A 676 -29.99 0.52 -35.95
N ILE A 677 -29.64 -0.77 -35.89
CA ILE A 677 -28.26 -1.20 -35.53
C ILE A 677 -27.29 -0.84 -36.66
N ALA A 678 -27.67 -1.00 -37.94
CA ALA A 678 -26.85 -0.60 -39.07
C ALA A 678 -26.55 0.91 -39.05
N GLU A 679 -27.56 1.74 -38.84
CA GLU A 679 -27.40 3.19 -38.70
C GLU A 679 -26.43 3.54 -37.55
N LYS A 680 -26.58 2.92 -36.38
CA LYS A 680 -25.71 3.14 -35.26
C LYS A 680 -24.25 2.75 -35.58
N MET A 681 -24.03 1.61 -36.26
CA MET A 681 -22.68 1.17 -36.68
C MET A 681 -22.05 2.13 -37.71
N LEU A 682 -22.87 2.62 -38.67
CA LEU A 682 -22.43 3.60 -39.66
C LEU A 682 -22.05 4.94 -39.00
N CYS A 683 -22.87 5.47 -38.09
CA CYS A 683 -22.53 6.66 -37.31
C CYS A 683 -21.25 6.51 -36.49
N GLN A 684 -21.01 5.32 -35.92
CA GLN A 684 -19.75 5.04 -35.21
C GLN A 684 -18.54 4.99 -36.16
N LEU A 685 -18.73 4.49 -37.37
CA LEU A 685 -17.71 4.48 -38.42
C LEU A 685 -17.39 5.91 -38.88
N GLU A 686 -18.42 6.77 -39.11
CA GLU A 686 -18.23 8.19 -39.42
C GLU A 686 -17.42 8.92 -38.36
N GLN A 687 -17.71 8.69 -37.07
CA GLN A 687 -16.96 9.28 -35.97
C GLN A 687 -15.49 8.80 -35.95
N ARG A 688 -15.24 7.53 -36.27
CA ARG A 688 -13.88 6.99 -36.37
C ARG A 688 -13.12 7.59 -37.56
N ALA A 689 -13.78 7.69 -38.72
CA ALA A 689 -13.21 8.31 -39.90
C ALA A 689 -12.86 9.79 -39.63
N ALA A 690 -13.76 10.54 -38.99
CA ALA A 690 -13.54 11.93 -38.65
C ALA A 690 -12.35 12.14 -37.73
N ARG A 691 -12.13 11.27 -36.72
CA ARG A 691 -10.94 11.29 -35.85
C ARG A 691 -9.65 11.04 -36.61
N SER A 692 -9.71 10.31 -37.72
CA SER A 692 -8.57 10.06 -38.63
C SER A 692 -8.42 11.13 -39.71
N GLY A 693 -9.27 12.18 -39.70
CA GLY A 693 -9.21 13.31 -40.63
C GLY A 693 -10.03 13.13 -41.93
N TYR A 694 -10.84 12.08 -42.04
CA TYR A 694 -11.68 11.81 -43.17
C TYR A 694 -13.14 12.06 -42.83
N GLN A 695 -13.89 12.79 -43.69
CA GLN A 695 -15.31 13.04 -43.48
C GLN A 695 -16.11 11.99 -44.25
N LEU A 696 -16.78 11.09 -43.54
CA LEU A 696 -17.65 10.06 -44.11
C LEU A 696 -19.08 10.36 -43.75
N HIS A 697 -20.00 10.28 -44.71
CA HIS A 697 -21.43 10.35 -44.52
C HIS A 697 -22.09 9.15 -45.14
N HIS A 698 -23.30 8.82 -44.75
CA HIS A 698 -24.07 7.74 -45.34
C HIS A 698 -25.51 8.16 -45.62
N THR A 699 -26.11 7.59 -46.64
CA THR A 699 -27.54 7.74 -46.89
C THR A 699 -28.38 6.69 -46.16
N PRO A 700 -29.60 6.96 -45.70
CA PRO A 700 -30.46 5.98 -45.02
C PRO A 700 -30.70 4.68 -45.81
N ARG A 701 -30.54 4.72 -47.13
CA ARG A 701 -30.66 3.54 -48.02
C ARG A 701 -29.55 2.52 -47.75
N VAL A 702 -28.38 2.95 -47.34
CA VAL A 702 -27.24 2.08 -47.01
C VAL A 702 -27.55 1.21 -45.79
N GLY A 703 -28.11 1.78 -44.73
CA GLY A 703 -28.53 1.04 -43.54
C GLY A 703 -29.58 -0.05 -43.88
N GLN A 704 -30.57 0.29 -44.69
CA GLN A 704 -31.59 -0.65 -45.14
C GLN A 704 -31.03 -1.76 -46.03
N ALA A 705 -30.13 -1.44 -46.95
CA ALA A 705 -29.48 -2.43 -47.83
C ALA A 705 -28.58 -3.39 -47.03
N LEU A 706 -27.86 -2.90 -46.04
CA LEU A 706 -27.03 -3.71 -45.15
C LEU A 706 -27.88 -4.63 -44.28
N ALA A 707 -28.95 -4.13 -43.70
CA ALA A 707 -29.91 -4.91 -42.91
C ALA A 707 -30.55 -6.03 -43.72
N ALA A 708 -30.95 -5.74 -44.98
CA ALA A 708 -31.51 -6.75 -45.88
C ALA A 708 -30.53 -7.89 -46.20
N LYS A 709 -29.23 -7.60 -46.35
CA LYS A 709 -28.17 -8.59 -46.56
C LYS A 709 -27.87 -9.42 -45.29
N ALA A 710 -28.14 -8.89 -44.10
CA ALA A 710 -27.87 -9.52 -42.81
C ALA A 710 -29.03 -10.37 -42.26
N ARG A 711 -30.07 -10.63 -43.02
CA ARG A 711 -31.27 -11.43 -42.64
C ARG A 711 -30.98 -12.91 -42.37
N SER A 712 -29.73 -13.29 -42.15
CA SER A 712 -29.33 -14.67 -41.85
C SER A 712 -29.47 -14.98 -40.35
N ALA A 713 -29.30 -16.27 -40.01
CA ALA A 713 -29.36 -16.76 -38.64
C ALA A 713 -28.31 -16.13 -37.65
N TYR A 714 -27.40 -15.29 -38.17
CA TYR A 714 -26.29 -14.72 -37.40
C TYR A 714 -26.49 -13.24 -36.99
N GLY A 715 -27.59 -12.61 -37.35
CA GLY A 715 -28.05 -11.31 -36.83
C GLY A 715 -27.00 -10.18 -36.92
N ALA A 716 -26.81 -9.43 -35.85
CA ALA A 716 -25.93 -8.25 -35.81
C ALA A 716 -24.45 -8.54 -36.08
N ARG A 717 -23.97 -9.78 -35.92
CA ARG A 717 -22.57 -10.16 -36.24
C ARG A 717 -22.32 -10.16 -37.74
N GLU A 718 -23.32 -10.62 -38.53
CA GLU A 718 -23.26 -10.58 -39.99
C GLU A 718 -23.43 -9.15 -40.52
N LEU A 719 -24.32 -8.38 -39.88
CA LEU A 719 -24.46 -6.98 -40.17
C LEU A 719 -23.17 -6.20 -40.02
N ARG A 720 -22.41 -6.45 -38.93
CA ARG A 720 -21.11 -5.83 -38.73
C ARG A 720 -20.12 -6.18 -39.84
N ARG A 721 -20.04 -7.47 -40.20
CA ARG A 721 -19.21 -7.90 -41.31
C ARG A 721 -19.61 -7.28 -42.64
N ALA A 722 -20.91 -7.03 -42.83
CA ALA A 722 -21.41 -6.36 -44.03
C ALA A 722 -21.02 -4.87 -44.05
N VAL A 723 -21.08 -4.18 -42.91
CA VAL A 723 -20.60 -2.78 -42.76
C VAL A 723 -19.08 -2.72 -43.02
N ASP A 724 -18.30 -3.62 -42.36
CA ASP A 724 -16.86 -3.63 -42.49
C ASP A 724 -16.45 -3.86 -43.96
N ARG A 725 -17.06 -4.81 -44.67
CA ARG A 725 -16.71 -5.10 -46.08
C ARG A 725 -17.20 -4.04 -47.06
N ALA A 726 -18.42 -3.51 -46.87
CA ALA A 726 -19.02 -2.67 -47.85
C ALA A 726 -18.65 -1.19 -47.74
N VAL A 727 -18.32 -0.73 -46.52
CA VAL A 727 -18.04 0.69 -46.27
C VAL A 727 -16.63 0.89 -45.75
N GLU A 728 -16.24 0.19 -44.67
CA GLU A 728 -14.93 0.39 -44.05
C GLU A 728 -13.78 -0.03 -44.95
N GLN A 729 -13.89 -1.25 -45.58
CA GLN A 729 -12.89 -1.74 -46.52
C GLN A 729 -12.79 -0.84 -47.75
N ALA A 730 -13.98 -0.43 -48.28
CA ALA A 730 -14.00 0.42 -49.47
C ALA A 730 -13.37 1.80 -49.20
N LEU A 731 -13.59 2.39 -48.03
CA LEU A 731 -12.93 3.64 -47.61
C LEU A 731 -11.42 3.41 -47.43
N ALA A 732 -11.01 2.31 -46.81
CA ALA A 732 -9.59 1.98 -46.60
C ALA A 732 -8.87 1.81 -47.95
N ASP A 733 -9.50 1.17 -48.94
CA ASP A 733 -8.93 1.00 -50.28
C ASP A 733 -8.75 2.36 -51.01
N GLN A 734 -9.68 3.30 -50.83
CA GLN A 734 -9.54 4.68 -51.37
C GLN A 734 -8.41 5.48 -50.68
N ILE A 735 -8.24 5.28 -49.38
CA ILE A 735 -7.13 5.87 -48.60
C ILE A 735 -5.78 5.27 -49.07
N ALA A 736 -5.71 3.94 -49.20
CA ALA A 736 -4.51 3.23 -49.59
C ALA A 736 -4.05 3.54 -51.01
N SER A 737 -5.01 3.75 -51.95
CA SER A 737 -4.71 4.12 -53.31
C SER A 737 -4.31 5.60 -53.47
N GLY A 738 -4.41 6.42 -52.41
CA GLY A 738 -4.15 7.85 -52.41
C GLY A 738 -5.24 8.68 -53.07
N THR A 739 -6.40 8.10 -53.37
CA THR A 739 -7.57 8.77 -53.94
C THR A 739 -8.31 9.57 -52.89
N ALA A 740 -8.38 9.06 -51.63
CA ALA A 740 -8.95 9.78 -50.50
C ALA A 740 -7.86 10.56 -49.75
N CYS A 741 -7.98 11.89 -49.73
CA CYS A 741 -7.07 12.79 -49.01
C CYS A 741 -7.70 13.28 -47.71
N VAL A 742 -6.90 13.64 -46.71
CA VAL A 742 -7.34 14.22 -45.42
C VAL A 742 -8.12 15.50 -45.71
N GLY A 743 -9.34 15.59 -45.14
CA GLY A 743 -10.26 16.73 -45.33
C GLY A 743 -11.27 16.55 -46.44
N GLN A 744 -11.18 15.50 -47.24
CA GLN A 744 -12.22 15.20 -48.26
C GLN A 744 -13.48 14.60 -47.65
N HIS A 745 -14.61 14.89 -48.26
CA HIS A 745 -15.94 14.40 -47.90
C HIS A 745 -16.33 13.22 -48.81
N TRP A 746 -16.71 12.12 -48.18
CA TRP A 746 -17.15 10.90 -48.85
C TRP A 746 -18.52 10.52 -48.40
N THR A 747 -19.38 10.17 -49.34
CA THR A 747 -20.75 9.67 -49.07
C THR A 747 -20.88 8.24 -49.52
N ALA A 748 -21.26 7.36 -48.56
CA ALA A 748 -21.70 6.01 -48.88
C ALA A 748 -23.17 6.05 -49.35
N ASP A 749 -23.45 5.55 -50.55
CA ASP A 749 -24.80 5.49 -51.14
C ASP A 749 -25.07 4.11 -51.72
N CYS A 750 -26.34 3.83 -51.96
CA CYS A 750 -26.77 2.55 -52.56
C CYS A 750 -27.12 2.78 -54.04
N SER A 751 -26.43 2.04 -54.94
CA SER A 751 -26.72 2.04 -56.36
C SER A 751 -28.10 1.41 -56.68
N ALA A 752 -28.60 1.60 -57.89
CA ALA A 752 -29.86 1.00 -58.31
C ALA A 752 -29.88 -0.54 -58.25
N ASP A 753 -28.71 -1.17 -58.34
CA ASP A 753 -28.53 -2.64 -58.24
C ASP A 753 -28.36 -3.13 -56.81
N GLY A 754 -28.49 -2.25 -55.80
CA GLY A 754 -28.33 -2.60 -54.36
C GLY A 754 -26.87 -2.78 -53.91
N ALA A 755 -25.90 -2.35 -54.73
CA ALA A 755 -24.49 -2.31 -54.33
C ALA A 755 -24.18 -0.98 -53.58
N ILE A 756 -23.41 -1.06 -52.51
CA ILE A 756 -22.95 0.12 -51.76
C ILE A 756 -21.72 0.67 -52.46
N VAL A 757 -21.74 1.95 -52.78
CA VAL A 757 -20.70 2.68 -53.49
C VAL A 757 -20.31 3.90 -52.67
N LEU A 758 -19.01 4.14 -52.53
CA LEU A 758 -18.49 5.39 -51.97
C LEU A 758 -18.31 6.42 -53.10
N ARG A 759 -18.84 7.62 -52.87
CA ARG A 759 -18.73 8.76 -53.81
C ARG A 759 -18.03 9.91 -53.08
N GLU A 760 -17.17 10.61 -53.80
CA GLU A 760 -16.61 11.86 -53.34
C GLU A 760 -17.66 12.98 -53.51
N ASP A 761 -17.89 13.76 -52.48
CA ASP A 761 -18.79 14.91 -52.55
C ASP A 761 -18.05 16.12 -53.11
N GLU A 762 -18.19 16.39 -54.42
CA GLU A 762 -17.55 17.54 -55.11
C GLU A 762 -18.03 18.92 -54.60
N THR A 763 -19.05 18.97 -53.71
CA THR A 763 -19.75 20.22 -53.32
C THR A 763 -19.25 20.85 -52.01
N ALA A 764 -18.25 20.29 -51.34
CA ALA A 764 -17.76 20.80 -50.05
C ALA A 764 -16.41 21.56 -50.11
N THR A 765 -16.02 22.06 -51.27
CA THR A 765 -14.88 22.97 -51.43
C THR A 765 -15.36 24.42 -51.46
N LEU A 766 -15.69 24.97 -50.29
CA LEU A 766 -15.86 26.42 -50.07
C LEU A 766 -15.51 26.77 -48.63
#